data_dc65bfcce264e9003014ccdd890ca8c9
#
_entry.id   dc65bfcce264e9003014ccdd890ca8c9
#
_cell.length_a   1.000
_cell.length_b   1.000
_cell.length_c   1.000
_cell.angle_alpha   90.00
_cell.angle_beta   90.00
_cell.angle_gamma   90.00
#
_symmetry.space_group_name_H-M   'P 1'
#
loop_
_entity.id
_entity.type
_entity.pdbx_description
1 polymer ?
#
loop_
_entity_poly.entity_id
_entity_poly.type
_entity_poly.pdbx_seq_one_letter_code
_entity_poly.pdbx_strand_id
1 'polypeptide(L)'
;MKTYLWLFLVSLCPVVLSALVYMAERTKAARKMPYMAKQILIGIMFGALAIMGTECGVKIEGAVINARDASPICAGLLFGAPAGIIAGVIGGVERWFAVFWGAGEYTRLACSISTVLAGVFAAVLRKYMFDNKKPRWHYCLATAIITEVIHMLMIFLTNMSDVHTAFSFVRACSLPMVAINGLSVMLAGALLSLLSEKERKSSRHNLKNISQSFQRWLLICVTAGFLMTTVFTWALQTELAKNDANELIRLNIEDVREDILEASNKNLLEITREIASRIDSSDRANAKLLKMLGKEYDIAEINIINSDGIITVSTYDSFLNYDMRGGEQSAEFLVLLDGETKEYVQSYQPTSSDPTISRKYAGVALADGGFIQVAYDAERFQRDIDDVVIGVTRNRHIGESGALIIVGEDWNIVSDRHGNEGLNLYVTGIYIDRDTMPEDKTFEAVAYGEPAFCSYIISEGYYIVAVMPQSEAMFSRDISVYITVFMEFVVFGMLFIVVYFLIKKLVVDNMVKINKSLAMITGGNLDTVVNVRTNEEFASLSDDINSTVVTLKRYIAEAAARIDRELEFARSIQHSAIPSVFPPYPGHSEFDIYATMDTAKEVGGDFYDFYFVGENKLGFLIADVSGKGIPAAMFMMTAKTIIKGYAESGKPVDEVFTTANEKLCESNEAGMFVTAWMGELDIVTGKVESANAGHNPPLVRHAGGGFEYMKSKPGFILAGMEGMKYRKNEFTLAPGDEIYLYTDGVTEATDSENNLYGEERLLALLNSMSGLTGEEICRAVKADIDAFVGDAPQFDDITMLYLKYNGGDTK
;
A
#
# COMPACT_ATOMS: atom_id res chain seq x y z
N MET A 1 21.21 22.41 -19.32
CA MET A 1 22.19 21.35 -19.01
C MET A 1 23.32 21.81 -18.07
N LYS A 2 24.00 22.93 -18.32
CA LYS A 2 25.07 23.47 -17.41
C LYS A 2 24.57 23.77 -16.00
N THR A 3 23.35 24.32 -15.85
CA THR A 3 22.69 24.68 -14.59
C THR A 3 22.44 23.47 -13.69
N TYR A 4 21.89 22.39 -14.24
CA TYR A 4 21.65 21.15 -13.48
C TYR A 4 22.94 20.43 -13.12
N LEU A 5 23.98 20.49 -13.97
CA LEU A 5 25.29 19.95 -13.64
C LEU A 5 25.93 20.69 -12.46
N TRP A 6 25.79 22.01 -12.40
CA TRP A 6 26.27 22.81 -11.30
C TRP A 6 25.58 22.44 -9.98
N LEU A 7 24.24 22.34 -9.99
CA LEU A 7 23.45 21.92 -8.84
C LEU A 7 23.84 20.52 -8.36
N PHE A 8 24.08 19.59 -9.29
CA PHE A 8 24.58 18.27 -8.94
C PHE A 8 25.95 18.33 -8.28
N LEU A 9 26.88 19.13 -8.77
CA LEU A 9 28.21 19.30 -8.16
C LEU A 9 28.10 19.89 -6.75
N VAL A 10 27.26 20.89 -6.54
CA VAL A 10 27.02 21.48 -5.20
C VAL A 10 26.39 20.45 -4.25
N SER A 11 25.53 19.59 -4.73
CA SER A 11 24.91 18.53 -3.92
C SER A 11 25.91 17.47 -3.44
N LEU A 12 27.07 17.33 -4.07
CA LEU A 12 28.13 16.43 -3.63
C LEU A 12 28.98 16.99 -2.49
N CYS A 13 28.93 18.30 -2.24
CA CYS A 13 29.75 18.92 -1.17
C CYS A 13 29.44 18.35 0.23
N PRO A 14 28.17 18.17 0.66
CA PRO A 14 27.87 17.52 1.94
C PRO A 14 28.35 16.06 2.01
N VAL A 15 28.39 15.35 0.87
CA VAL A 15 28.88 13.96 0.79
C VAL A 15 30.38 13.92 1.03
N VAL A 16 31.13 14.80 0.34
CA VAL A 16 32.60 14.91 0.47
C VAL A 16 32.97 15.32 1.88
N LEU A 17 32.34 16.38 2.41
CA LEU A 17 32.56 16.82 3.79
C LEU A 17 32.28 15.73 4.81
N SER A 18 31.18 14.97 4.63
CA SER A 18 30.86 13.85 5.50
C SER A 18 31.94 12.78 5.49
N ALA A 19 32.50 12.45 4.33
CA ALA A 19 33.62 11.51 4.23
C ALA A 19 34.90 12.03 4.91
N LEU A 20 35.24 13.30 4.70
CA LEU A 20 36.40 13.95 5.31
C LEU A 20 36.28 13.99 6.85
N VAL A 21 35.14 14.40 7.37
CA VAL A 21 34.89 14.44 8.83
C VAL A 21 34.95 13.02 9.40
N TYR A 22 34.39 12.04 8.74
CA TYR A 22 34.46 10.64 9.17
C TYR A 22 35.90 10.12 9.23
N MET A 23 36.73 10.45 8.25
CA MET A 23 38.14 10.10 8.29
C MET A 23 38.90 10.86 9.37
N ALA A 24 38.61 12.15 9.54
CA ALA A 24 39.23 12.99 10.59
C ALA A 24 38.91 12.49 12.01
N GLU A 25 37.68 12.04 12.29
CA GLU A 25 37.28 11.46 13.58
C GLU A 25 38.12 10.25 14.01
N ARG A 26 38.75 9.56 13.06
CA ARG A 26 39.62 8.39 13.31
C ARG A 26 41.07 8.76 13.68
N THR A 27 41.45 9.99 13.50
CA THR A 27 42.82 10.45 13.85
C THR A 27 43.05 10.47 15.37
N LYS A 28 44.32 10.31 15.78
CA LYS A 28 44.69 10.36 17.20
C LYS A 28 44.32 11.70 17.88
N ALA A 29 44.40 12.80 17.13
CA ALA A 29 44.05 14.15 17.61
C ALA A 29 42.53 14.26 17.88
N ALA A 30 41.68 13.82 16.95
CA ALA A 30 40.24 13.89 17.10
C ALA A 30 39.69 12.94 18.20
N ARG A 31 40.39 11.82 18.46
CA ARG A 31 40.01 10.90 19.55
C ARG A 31 40.27 11.49 20.94
N LYS A 32 41.26 12.40 21.08
CA LYS A 32 41.55 13.09 22.35
C LYS A 32 40.68 14.30 22.62
N MET A 33 39.94 14.79 21.60
CA MET A 33 39.10 15.99 21.73
C MET A 33 37.82 15.69 22.53
N PRO A 34 37.41 16.58 23.46
CA PRO A 34 36.16 16.46 24.18
C PRO A 34 34.96 16.37 23.22
N TYR A 35 33.97 15.59 23.58
CA TYR A 35 32.80 15.33 22.73
C TYR A 35 32.14 16.61 22.23
N MET A 36 31.82 17.55 23.13
CA MET A 36 31.16 18.82 22.76
C MET A 36 32.01 19.69 21.85
N ALA A 37 33.33 19.80 22.09
CA ALA A 37 34.24 20.54 21.21
C ALA A 37 34.26 19.98 19.79
N LYS A 38 34.26 18.66 19.67
CA LYS A 38 34.13 17.98 18.38
C LYS A 38 32.79 18.29 17.68
N GLN A 39 31.66 18.23 18.43
CA GLN A 39 30.34 18.53 17.88
C GLN A 39 30.23 19.98 17.41
N ILE A 40 30.80 20.93 18.16
CA ILE A 40 30.84 22.35 17.79
C ILE A 40 31.62 22.53 16.47
N LEU A 41 32.82 21.93 16.39
CA LEU A 41 33.67 22.04 15.18
C LEU A 41 32.94 21.48 13.95
N ILE A 42 32.34 20.30 14.08
CA ILE A 42 31.54 19.67 13.01
C ILE A 42 30.37 20.57 12.63
N GLY A 43 29.63 21.09 13.63
CA GLY A 43 28.51 22.00 13.40
C GLY A 43 28.90 23.25 12.63
N ILE A 44 30.06 23.87 12.98
CA ILE A 44 30.58 25.03 12.24
C ILE A 44 30.93 24.66 10.80
N MET A 45 31.61 23.54 10.56
CA MET A 45 31.98 23.10 9.21
C MET A 45 30.77 22.89 8.32
N PHE A 46 29.72 22.17 8.82
CA PHE A 46 28.48 21.96 8.06
C PHE A 46 27.62 23.24 7.98
N GLY A 47 27.72 24.13 8.97
CA GLY A 47 27.09 25.44 8.93
C GLY A 47 27.70 26.34 7.85
N ALA A 48 29.03 26.38 7.73
CA ALA A 48 29.69 27.05 6.61
C ALA A 48 29.32 26.46 5.25
N LEU A 49 29.15 25.15 5.17
CA LEU A 49 28.68 24.50 3.96
C LEU A 49 27.21 24.84 3.65
N ALA A 50 26.37 25.04 4.66
CA ALA A 50 24.98 25.51 4.45
C ALA A 50 24.97 26.94 3.88
N ILE A 51 25.83 27.85 4.35
CA ILE A 51 26.04 29.19 3.78
C ILE A 51 26.43 29.09 2.30
N MET A 52 27.42 28.27 1.99
CA MET A 52 27.85 28.05 0.62
C MET A 52 26.67 27.50 -0.26
N GLY A 53 25.83 26.62 0.31
CA GLY A 53 24.64 26.10 -0.34
C GLY A 53 23.63 27.20 -0.71
N THR A 54 23.46 28.24 0.13
CA THR A 54 22.64 29.42 -0.16
C THR A 54 23.23 30.23 -1.31
N GLU A 55 24.51 30.57 -1.23
CA GLU A 55 25.21 31.42 -2.22
C GLU A 55 25.37 30.78 -3.60
N CYS A 56 25.53 29.45 -3.63
CA CYS A 56 25.68 28.68 -4.87
C CYS A 56 24.34 28.23 -5.47
N GLY A 57 23.23 28.69 -4.95
CA GLY A 57 21.90 28.39 -5.47
C GLY A 57 21.68 28.89 -6.90
N VAL A 58 20.83 28.22 -7.64
CA VAL A 58 20.53 28.50 -9.06
C VAL A 58 19.11 29.01 -9.20
N LYS A 59 18.93 30.10 -9.95
CA LYS A 59 17.61 30.66 -10.28
C LYS A 59 16.99 29.86 -11.44
N ILE A 60 15.81 29.30 -11.21
CA ILE A 60 14.99 28.64 -12.23
C ILE A 60 13.55 29.15 -12.04
N GLU A 61 12.96 29.70 -13.08
CA GLU A 61 11.59 30.25 -13.06
C GLU A 61 11.29 31.19 -11.89
N GLY A 62 12.26 32.05 -11.53
CA GLY A 62 12.13 33.00 -10.41
C GLY A 62 12.42 32.40 -9.03
N ALA A 63 12.52 31.09 -8.87
CA ALA A 63 12.86 30.40 -7.63
C ALA A 63 14.36 30.11 -7.55
N VAL A 64 14.92 30.12 -6.34
CA VAL A 64 16.33 29.75 -6.08
C VAL A 64 16.41 28.34 -5.55
N ILE A 65 16.84 27.42 -6.38
CA ILE A 65 17.07 26.02 -6.02
C ILE A 65 18.46 25.90 -5.40
N ASN A 66 18.56 25.25 -4.23
CA ASN A 66 19.79 25.09 -3.49
C ASN A 66 19.88 23.76 -2.73
N ALA A 67 21.09 23.40 -2.27
CA ALA A 67 21.35 22.18 -1.49
C ALA A 67 21.69 22.49 -0.01
N ARG A 68 21.24 23.62 0.51
CA ARG A 68 21.57 24.14 1.85
C ARG A 68 21.16 23.18 2.96
N ASP A 69 19.94 22.67 2.91
CA ASP A 69 19.33 21.92 4.00
C ASP A 69 19.93 20.51 4.17
N ALA A 70 20.59 19.98 3.13
CA ALA A 70 21.36 18.74 3.23
C ALA A 70 22.50 18.81 4.26
N SER A 71 23.11 19.99 4.45
CA SER A 71 24.25 20.18 5.35
C SER A 71 23.89 19.97 6.83
N PRO A 72 22.90 20.67 7.43
CA PRO A 72 22.49 20.44 8.81
C PRO A 72 21.89 19.04 9.03
N ILE A 73 21.21 18.47 8.02
CA ILE A 73 20.69 17.10 8.11
C ILE A 73 21.85 16.10 8.21
N CYS A 74 22.87 16.21 7.35
CA CYS A 74 24.06 15.36 7.43
C CYS A 74 24.78 15.50 8.79
N ALA A 75 24.97 16.73 9.27
CA ALA A 75 25.62 16.99 10.57
C ALA A 75 24.85 16.29 11.71
N GLY A 76 23.53 16.46 11.76
CA GLY A 76 22.68 15.92 12.78
C GLY A 76 22.58 14.39 12.75
N LEU A 77 22.26 13.82 11.58
CA LEU A 77 22.06 12.39 11.43
C LEU A 77 23.34 11.56 11.51
N LEU A 78 24.42 12.04 10.91
CA LEU A 78 25.62 11.22 10.71
C LEU A 78 26.68 11.43 11.80
N PHE A 79 26.70 12.61 12.43
CA PHE A 79 27.77 12.93 13.40
C PHE A 79 27.27 13.20 14.82
N GLY A 80 26.14 13.88 14.99
CA GLY A 80 25.56 14.03 16.32
C GLY A 80 24.53 15.15 16.44
N ALA A 81 23.64 15.03 17.41
CA ALA A 81 22.56 15.99 17.62
C ALA A 81 23.05 17.46 17.79
N PRO A 82 24.09 17.77 18.61
CA PRO A 82 24.55 19.14 18.72
C PRO A 82 25.10 19.72 17.42
N ALA A 83 25.80 18.91 16.61
CA ALA A 83 26.36 19.37 15.34
C ALA A 83 25.26 19.76 14.34
N GLY A 84 24.16 18.99 14.27
CA GLY A 84 23.03 19.32 13.42
C GLY A 84 22.33 20.62 13.81
N ILE A 85 22.11 20.83 15.11
CA ILE A 85 21.49 22.06 15.64
C ILE A 85 22.37 23.28 15.31
N ILE A 86 23.67 23.18 15.57
CA ILE A 86 24.62 24.29 15.31
C ILE A 86 24.64 24.60 13.81
N ALA A 87 24.77 23.61 12.96
CA ALA A 87 24.79 23.81 11.52
C ALA A 87 23.47 24.42 10.99
N GLY A 88 22.32 23.98 11.52
CA GLY A 88 21.00 24.52 11.17
C GLY A 88 20.86 25.99 11.61
N VAL A 89 21.30 26.32 12.83
CA VAL A 89 21.28 27.72 13.33
C VAL A 89 22.18 28.63 12.48
N ILE A 90 23.40 28.20 12.17
CA ILE A 90 24.33 28.99 11.35
C ILE A 90 23.72 29.24 9.96
N GLY A 91 23.22 28.19 9.28
CA GLY A 91 22.64 28.33 7.96
C GLY A 91 21.31 29.10 7.95
N GLY A 92 20.49 28.96 8.98
CA GLY A 92 19.22 29.67 9.10
C GLY A 92 19.40 31.17 9.41
N VAL A 93 20.38 31.51 10.30
CA VAL A 93 20.72 32.90 10.60
C VAL A 93 21.32 33.58 9.37
N GLU A 94 22.26 32.93 8.69
CA GLU A 94 22.81 33.45 7.45
C GLU A 94 21.70 33.73 6.43
N ARG A 95 20.79 32.76 6.18
CA ARG A 95 19.68 32.93 5.22
C ARG A 95 18.80 34.13 5.58
N TRP A 96 18.63 34.43 6.85
CA TRP A 96 17.89 35.61 7.28
C TRP A 96 18.55 36.91 6.81
N PHE A 97 19.88 36.96 6.87
CA PHE A 97 20.66 38.15 6.46
C PHE A 97 20.98 38.17 4.95
N ALA A 98 20.94 37.03 4.27
CA ALA A 98 21.30 36.90 2.85
C ALA A 98 20.47 37.77 1.89
N VAL A 99 19.31 38.24 2.32
CA VAL A 99 18.49 39.19 1.58
C VAL A 99 19.22 40.50 1.29
N PHE A 100 20.09 40.93 2.22
CA PHE A 100 20.84 42.19 2.07
C PHE A 100 21.89 42.16 0.95
N TRP A 101 22.24 40.97 0.45
CA TRP A 101 23.19 40.81 -0.67
C TRP A 101 22.63 40.00 -1.83
N GLY A 102 21.27 39.91 -1.93
CA GLY A 102 20.59 39.47 -3.17
C GLY A 102 19.82 38.19 -3.12
N ALA A 103 19.71 37.52 -1.95
CA ALA A 103 18.77 36.42 -1.80
C ALA A 103 17.32 36.93 -1.77
N GLY A 104 16.37 36.19 -2.35
CA GLY A 104 14.97 36.61 -2.45
C GLY A 104 14.31 36.83 -1.09
N GLU A 105 13.66 37.99 -0.94
CA GLU A 105 13.00 38.41 0.30
C GLU A 105 11.75 37.57 0.58
N TYR A 106 11.00 37.20 -0.45
CA TYR A 106 9.74 36.48 -0.38
C TYR A 106 9.83 35.20 0.46
N THR A 107 10.90 34.44 0.32
CA THR A 107 11.10 33.17 1.07
C THR A 107 12.00 33.30 2.30
N ARG A 108 12.34 34.54 2.72
CA ARG A 108 13.26 34.81 3.83
C ARG A 108 12.89 34.06 5.09
N LEU A 109 11.67 34.23 5.56
CA LEU A 109 11.19 33.65 6.81
C LEU A 109 11.10 32.12 6.72
N ALA A 110 10.45 31.60 5.68
CA ALA A 110 10.27 30.18 5.45
C ALA A 110 11.61 29.44 5.39
N CYS A 111 12.53 29.90 4.55
CA CYS A 111 13.84 29.28 4.35
C CYS A 111 14.70 29.32 5.61
N SER A 112 14.68 30.44 6.36
CA SER A 112 15.49 30.57 7.60
C SER A 112 15.01 29.60 8.67
N ILE A 113 13.70 29.53 8.92
CA ILE A 113 13.10 28.62 9.89
C ILE A 113 13.31 27.16 9.47
N SER A 114 13.09 26.83 8.19
CA SER A 114 13.19 25.46 7.69
C SER A 114 14.60 24.90 7.83
N THR A 115 15.64 25.70 7.59
CA THR A 115 17.04 25.27 7.76
C THR A 115 17.38 24.99 9.24
N VAL A 116 16.87 25.79 10.17
CA VAL A 116 17.02 25.50 11.61
C VAL A 116 16.28 24.21 11.97
N LEU A 117 15.02 24.07 11.50
CA LEU A 117 14.21 22.88 11.75
C LEU A 117 14.86 21.62 11.16
N ALA A 118 15.52 21.71 10.01
CA ALA A 118 16.24 20.59 9.39
C ALA A 118 17.32 20.03 10.33
N GLY A 119 18.12 20.90 10.93
CA GLY A 119 19.15 20.53 11.91
C GLY A 119 18.57 19.95 13.20
N VAL A 120 17.51 20.57 13.73
CA VAL A 120 16.81 20.11 14.95
C VAL A 120 16.13 18.76 14.71
N PHE A 121 15.41 18.61 13.61
CA PHE A 121 14.73 17.35 13.26
C PHE A 121 15.72 16.19 13.11
N ALA A 122 16.82 16.41 12.38
CA ALA A 122 17.89 15.44 12.26
C ALA A 122 18.49 15.06 13.63
N ALA A 123 18.68 16.03 14.53
CA ALA A 123 19.16 15.82 15.89
C ALA A 123 18.19 14.97 16.73
N VAL A 124 16.91 15.26 16.67
CA VAL A 124 15.83 14.51 17.36
C VAL A 124 15.79 13.07 16.87
N LEU A 125 15.77 12.85 15.56
CA LEU A 125 15.76 11.51 14.97
C LEU A 125 17.02 10.72 15.38
N ARG A 126 18.20 11.35 15.36
CA ARG A 126 19.44 10.74 15.77
C ARG A 126 19.39 10.23 17.21
N LYS A 127 18.89 11.07 18.13
CA LYS A 127 18.83 10.75 19.55
C LYS A 127 17.76 9.71 19.88
N TYR A 128 16.55 9.90 19.39
CA TYR A 128 15.38 9.13 19.84
C TYR A 128 15.03 7.95 18.93
N MET A 129 15.28 8.05 17.62
CA MET A 129 14.97 6.98 16.69
C MET A 129 16.15 6.05 16.44
N PHE A 130 17.37 6.60 16.38
CA PHE A 130 18.56 5.83 16.02
C PHE A 130 19.52 5.55 17.19
N ASP A 131 19.14 5.84 18.45
CA ASP A 131 19.94 5.58 19.65
C ASP A 131 21.38 6.11 19.52
N ASN A 132 21.55 7.30 18.97
CA ASN A 132 22.82 7.93 18.63
C ASN A 132 23.69 7.14 17.60
N LYS A 133 23.14 6.10 16.98
CA LYS A 133 23.83 5.36 15.90
C LYS A 133 23.58 6.03 14.54
N LYS A 134 24.48 5.78 13.60
CA LYS A 134 24.34 6.28 12.21
C LYS A 134 23.21 5.50 11.51
N PRO A 135 22.20 6.21 10.95
CA PRO A 135 21.14 5.55 10.21
C PRO A 135 21.63 4.97 8.88
N ARG A 136 20.88 4.03 8.30
CA ARG A 136 21.12 3.53 6.95
C ARG A 136 20.69 4.57 5.91
N TRP A 137 21.21 4.46 4.69
CA TRP A 137 21.00 5.41 3.59
C TRP A 137 19.52 5.74 3.30
N HIS A 138 18.62 4.75 3.38
CA HIS A 138 17.20 4.96 3.12
C HIS A 138 16.52 5.84 4.19
N TYR A 139 16.96 5.78 5.45
CA TYR A 139 16.48 6.71 6.48
C TYR A 139 17.04 8.13 6.28
N CYS A 140 18.27 8.22 5.76
CA CYS A 140 18.87 9.50 5.37
C CYS A 140 18.04 10.16 4.27
N LEU A 141 17.68 9.39 3.22
CA LEU A 141 16.80 9.86 2.14
C LEU A 141 15.44 10.29 2.68
N ALA A 142 14.79 9.44 3.47
CA ALA A 142 13.46 9.75 4.02
C ALA A 142 13.47 11.01 4.89
N THR A 143 14.50 11.20 5.72
CA THR A 143 14.62 12.40 6.53
C THR A 143 14.77 13.64 5.68
N ALA A 144 15.58 13.61 4.63
CA ALA A 144 15.76 14.75 3.74
C ALA A 144 14.46 15.09 2.99
N ILE A 145 13.74 14.08 2.48
CA ILE A 145 12.45 14.29 1.81
C ILE A 145 11.44 14.94 2.78
N ILE A 146 11.29 14.40 3.98
CA ILE A 146 10.36 14.96 4.98
C ILE A 146 10.74 16.41 5.32
N THR A 147 12.02 16.69 5.49
CA THR A 147 12.50 18.04 5.80
C THR A 147 12.18 19.02 4.67
N GLU A 148 12.39 18.64 3.40
CA GLU A 148 12.09 19.49 2.25
C GLU A 148 10.58 19.69 2.06
N VAL A 149 9.76 18.69 2.32
CA VAL A 149 8.29 18.84 2.28
C VAL A 149 7.84 19.82 3.38
N ILE A 150 8.42 19.74 4.58
CA ILE A 150 8.17 20.72 5.64
C ILE A 150 8.61 22.13 5.18
N HIS A 151 9.75 22.25 4.50
CA HIS A 151 10.22 23.50 3.95
C HIS A 151 9.21 24.09 2.94
N MET A 152 8.71 23.31 2.00
CA MET A 152 7.70 23.75 1.04
C MET A 152 6.40 24.18 1.74
N LEU A 153 5.96 23.43 2.74
CA LEU A 153 4.79 23.79 3.53
C LEU A 153 4.99 25.11 4.30
N MET A 154 6.21 25.36 4.81
CA MET A 154 6.54 26.63 5.48
C MET A 154 6.45 27.82 4.54
N ILE A 155 6.71 27.67 3.23
CA ILE A 155 6.53 28.74 2.26
C ILE A 155 5.04 29.13 2.16
N PHE A 156 4.12 28.18 2.12
CA PHE A 156 2.69 28.47 2.16
C PHE A 156 2.28 29.14 3.49
N LEU A 157 2.72 28.58 4.62
CA LEU A 157 2.35 29.09 5.96
C LEU A 157 2.84 30.52 6.21
N THR A 158 4.00 30.88 5.67
CA THR A 158 4.57 32.22 5.85
C THR A 158 4.07 33.25 4.85
N ASN A 159 3.38 32.82 3.79
CA ASN A 159 2.88 33.68 2.72
C ASN A 159 1.37 33.43 2.43
N MET A 160 0.58 33.26 3.50
CA MET A 160 -0.87 32.99 3.36
C MET A 160 -1.65 34.11 2.70
N SER A 161 -1.13 35.34 2.70
CA SER A 161 -1.75 36.49 2.05
C SER A 161 -1.57 36.53 0.51
N ASP A 162 -0.60 35.74 0.00
CA ASP A 162 -0.31 35.63 -1.43
C ASP A 162 -0.01 34.18 -1.82
N VAL A 163 -1.06 33.38 -1.77
CA VAL A 163 -1.01 31.94 -2.03
C VAL A 163 -0.66 31.64 -3.50
N HIS A 164 -1.03 32.51 -4.43
CA HIS A 164 -0.71 32.37 -5.85
C HIS A 164 0.79 32.39 -6.12
N THR A 165 1.48 33.39 -5.60
CA THR A 165 2.95 33.48 -5.74
C THR A 165 3.63 32.35 -4.96
N ALA A 166 3.12 31.98 -3.76
CA ALA A 166 3.63 30.84 -3.00
C ALA A 166 3.52 29.53 -3.79
N PHE A 167 2.38 29.29 -4.42
CA PHE A 167 2.16 28.08 -5.22
C PHE A 167 3.09 28.03 -6.43
N SER A 168 3.19 29.11 -7.19
CA SER A 168 4.08 29.18 -8.35
C SER A 168 5.53 28.90 -7.96
N PHE A 169 5.97 29.47 -6.83
CA PHE A 169 7.30 29.25 -6.29
C PHE A 169 7.51 27.78 -5.86
N VAL A 170 6.57 27.21 -5.09
CA VAL A 170 6.67 25.83 -4.61
C VAL A 170 6.62 24.85 -5.77
N ARG A 171 5.77 25.07 -6.76
CA ARG A 171 5.68 24.26 -7.99
C ARG A 171 7.02 24.20 -8.73
N ALA A 172 7.69 25.34 -8.86
CA ALA A 172 8.98 25.43 -9.56
C ALA A 172 10.12 24.75 -8.78
N CYS A 173 10.16 24.84 -7.44
CA CYS A 173 11.32 24.42 -6.65
C CYS A 173 11.16 23.10 -5.89
N SER A 174 9.93 22.60 -5.65
CA SER A 174 9.69 21.43 -4.77
C SER A 174 10.42 20.17 -5.25
N LEU A 175 10.16 19.74 -6.46
CA LEU A 175 10.75 18.51 -6.99
C LEU A 175 12.27 18.58 -7.13
N PRO A 176 12.88 19.64 -7.70
CA PRO A 176 14.33 19.78 -7.76
C PRO A 176 14.99 19.81 -6.38
N MET A 177 14.45 20.54 -5.41
CA MET A 177 15.04 20.64 -4.07
C MET A 177 14.95 19.33 -3.29
N VAL A 178 13.80 18.66 -3.34
CA VAL A 178 13.64 17.32 -2.75
C VAL A 178 14.64 16.33 -3.36
N ALA A 179 14.81 16.34 -4.68
CA ALA A 179 15.74 15.45 -5.36
C ALA A 179 17.20 15.73 -4.97
N ILE A 180 17.62 16.99 -4.99
CA ILE A 180 19.01 17.38 -4.75
C ILE A 180 19.40 17.16 -3.28
N ASN A 181 18.61 17.65 -2.33
CA ASN A 181 18.89 17.47 -0.90
C ASN A 181 18.74 16.00 -0.50
N GLY A 182 17.70 15.31 -1.02
CA GLY A 182 17.48 13.88 -0.80
C GLY A 182 18.67 13.04 -1.26
N LEU A 183 19.12 13.24 -2.50
CA LEU A 183 20.27 12.53 -3.08
C LEU A 183 21.56 12.81 -2.28
N SER A 184 21.80 14.05 -1.91
CA SER A 184 22.98 14.47 -1.14
C SER A 184 23.07 13.74 0.20
N VAL A 185 22.02 13.76 1.00
CA VAL A 185 21.98 13.11 2.33
C VAL A 185 22.00 11.58 2.20
N MET A 186 21.32 11.04 1.19
CA MET A 186 21.33 9.61 0.89
C MET A 186 22.75 9.12 0.56
N LEU A 187 23.44 9.80 -0.36
CA LEU A 187 24.80 9.44 -0.76
C LEU A 187 25.79 9.56 0.38
N ALA A 188 25.67 10.59 1.22
CA ALA A 188 26.49 10.73 2.44
C ALA A 188 26.27 9.54 3.39
N GLY A 189 25.02 9.16 3.65
CA GLY A 189 24.69 7.99 4.46
C GLY A 189 25.17 6.67 3.87
N ALA A 190 25.04 6.47 2.56
CA ALA A 190 25.50 5.29 1.86
C ALA A 190 27.03 5.16 1.89
N LEU A 191 27.74 6.25 1.60
CA LEU A 191 29.21 6.27 1.61
C LEU A 191 29.77 5.95 3.01
N LEU A 192 29.20 6.56 4.06
CA LEU A 192 29.60 6.26 5.43
C LEU A 192 29.28 4.82 5.85
N SER A 193 28.19 4.26 5.38
CA SER A 193 27.83 2.86 5.62
C SER A 193 28.85 1.92 4.95
N LEU A 194 29.22 2.17 3.71
CA LEU A 194 30.26 1.41 3.00
C LEU A 194 31.64 1.49 3.68
N LEU A 195 32.02 2.68 4.15
CA LEU A 195 33.28 2.86 4.88
C LEU A 195 33.27 2.16 6.25
N SER A 196 32.11 1.97 6.87
CA SER A 196 31.95 1.27 8.15
C SER A 196 31.80 -0.25 8.01
N GLU A 197 31.24 -0.76 6.92
CA GLU A 197 31.05 -2.21 6.67
C GLU A 197 32.37 -2.96 6.43
N LYS A 198 33.42 -2.28 5.97
CA LYS A 198 34.74 -2.89 5.81
C LYS A 198 35.28 -3.49 7.12
N GLU A 199 34.77 -3.07 8.27
CA GLU A 199 35.18 -3.53 9.61
C GLU A 199 34.25 -4.60 10.21
N ARG A 200 33.08 -4.87 9.61
CA ARG A 200 32.01 -5.73 10.17
C ARG A 200 31.92 -7.12 9.54
N LYS A 201 32.94 -7.59 8.84
CA LYS A 201 32.95 -8.95 8.24
C LYS A 201 33.13 -10.10 9.25
N SER A 202 32.62 -9.95 10.48
CA SER A 202 32.55 -11.06 11.43
C SER A 202 31.26 -10.96 12.22
N SER A 203 30.23 -11.54 11.74
CA SER A 203 29.09 -12.20 12.41
C SER A 203 27.85 -12.14 11.52
N ARG A 204 27.69 -13.13 10.67
CA ARG A 204 26.43 -13.38 9.97
C ARG A 204 25.62 -14.40 10.75
N HIS A 205 24.58 -13.93 11.41
CA HIS A 205 23.36 -14.73 11.62
C HIS A 205 22.21 -13.91 11.06
N ASN A 206 21.71 -14.35 9.91
CA ASN A 206 20.61 -13.72 9.16
C ASN A 206 19.25 -14.17 9.72
N LEU A 207 18.95 -13.85 10.96
CA LEU A 207 17.57 -13.89 11.42
C LEU A 207 16.95 -12.50 11.22
N LYS A 208 15.87 -12.43 10.42
CA LYS A 208 15.11 -11.20 10.23
C LYS A 208 14.50 -10.80 11.57
N ASN A 209 14.97 -9.72 12.18
CA ASN A 209 14.40 -9.20 13.42
C ASN A 209 12.93 -8.83 13.21
N ILE A 210 12.07 -9.18 14.17
CA ILE A 210 10.65 -8.80 14.24
C ILE A 210 10.48 -7.30 13.97
N SER A 211 11.39 -6.46 14.51
CA SER A 211 11.46 -5.03 14.25
C SER A 211 11.53 -4.67 12.76
N GLN A 212 12.28 -5.41 11.94
CA GLN A 212 12.40 -5.13 10.51
C GLN A 212 11.15 -5.53 9.71
N SER A 213 10.50 -6.61 10.10
CA SER A 213 9.22 -7.02 9.50
C SER A 213 8.13 -6.03 9.84
N PHE A 214 8.06 -5.62 11.11
CA PHE A 214 7.12 -4.61 11.55
C PHE A 214 7.32 -3.26 10.83
N GLN A 215 8.57 -2.79 10.73
CA GLN A 215 8.88 -1.57 9.97
C GLN A 215 8.38 -1.62 8.52
N ARG A 216 8.55 -2.75 7.85
CA ARG A 216 8.07 -2.92 6.46
C ARG A 216 6.55 -2.85 6.39
N TRP A 217 5.86 -3.57 7.27
CA TRP A 217 4.40 -3.55 7.29
C TRP A 217 3.86 -2.17 7.66
N LEU A 218 4.45 -1.52 8.66
CA LEU A 218 4.10 -0.15 9.03
C LEU A 218 4.31 0.82 7.86
N LEU A 219 5.46 0.71 7.16
CA LEU A 219 5.74 1.53 5.97
C LEU A 219 4.71 1.27 4.87
N ILE A 220 4.39 0.01 4.59
CA ILE A 220 3.37 -0.35 3.59
C ILE A 220 2.01 0.22 3.98
N CYS A 221 1.56 0.03 5.21
CA CYS A 221 0.26 0.54 5.69
C CYS A 221 0.20 2.07 5.65
N VAL A 222 1.24 2.75 6.12
CA VAL A 222 1.32 4.22 6.12
C VAL A 222 1.36 4.75 4.69
N THR A 223 2.17 4.14 3.81
CA THR A 223 2.23 4.53 2.40
C THR A 223 0.92 4.26 1.68
N ALA A 224 0.28 3.12 1.93
CA ALA A 224 -1.02 2.81 1.36
C ALA A 224 -2.09 3.80 1.84
N GLY A 225 -2.11 4.14 3.14
CA GLY A 225 -2.99 5.16 3.70
C GLY A 225 -2.75 6.52 3.05
N PHE A 226 -1.50 6.96 2.96
CA PHE A 226 -1.13 8.21 2.29
C PHE A 226 -1.58 8.25 0.82
N LEU A 227 -1.30 7.19 0.05
CA LEU A 227 -1.72 7.12 -1.36
C LEU A 227 -3.24 7.13 -1.50
N MET A 228 -3.94 6.41 -0.62
CA MET A 228 -5.40 6.38 -0.63
C MET A 228 -6.01 7.75 -0.33
N THR A 229 -5.51 8.43 0.72
CA THR A 229 -5.98 9.78 1.07
C THR A 229 -5.64 10.79 -0.03
N THR A 230 -4.42 10.74 -0.58
CA THR A 230 -4.01 11.61 -1.69
C THR A 230 -4.90 11.45 -2.92
N VAL A 231 -5.18 10.20 -3.34
CA VAL A 231 -6.07 9.94 -4.49
C VAL A 231 -7.49 10.40 -4.19
N PHE A 232 -7.99 10.12 -3.00
CA PHE A 232 -9.32 10.57 -2.58
C PHE A 232 -9.41 12.10 -2.53
N THR A 233 -8.42 12.76 -1.93
CA THR A 233 -8.34 14.23 -1.88
C THR A 233 -8.31 14.83 -3.28
N TRP A 234 -7.46 14.28 -4.17
CA TRP A 234 -7.38 14.74 -5.55
C TRP A 234 -8.72 14.57 -6.28
N ALA A 235 -9.39 13.43 -6.13
CA ALA A 235 -10.68 13.17 -6.76
C ALA A 235 -11.76 14.10 -6.22
N LEU A 236 -11.85 14.24 -4.89
CA LEU A 236 -12.82 15.12 -4.23
C LEU A 236 -12.62 16.59 -4.61
N GLN A 237 -11.37 17.08 -4.55
CA GLN A 237 -11.06 18.46 -4.91
C GLN A 237 -11.29 18.74 -6.40
N THR A 238 -11.09 17.74 -7.26
CA THR A 238 -11.38 17.86 -8.68
C THR A 238 -12.88 17.98 -8.93
N GLU A 239 -13.69 17.20 -8.24
CA GLU A 239 -15.13 17.26 -8.37
C GLU A 239 -15.70 18.58 -7.82
N LEU A 240 -15.19 19.03 -6.67
CA LEU A 240 -15.55 20.34 -6.11
C LEU A 240 -15.20 21.48 -7.06
N ALA A 241 -13.98 21.51 -7.60
CA ALA A 241 -13.56 22.56 -8.54
C ALA A 241 -14.38 22.55 -9.84
N LYS A 242 -14.79 21.37 -10.33
CA LYS A 242 -15.71 21.28 -11.48
C LYS A 242 -17.08 21.85 -11.13
N ASN A 243 -17.60 21.53 -9.95
CA ASN A 243 -18.90 22.05 -9.50
C ASN A 243 -18.87 23.57 -9.30
N ASP A 244 -17.80 24.09 -8.69
CA ASP A 244 -17.61 25.53 -8.51
C ASP A 244 -17.51 26.24 -9.87
N ALA A 245 -16.77 25.68 -10.82
CA ALA A 245 -16.66 26.23 -12.17
C ALA A 245 -18.01 26.19 -12.91
N ASN A 246 -18.75 25.10 -12.79
CA ASN A 246 -20.09 24.94 -13.38
C ASN A 246 -21.06 25.97 -12.79
N GLU A 247 -21.05 26.13 -11.48
CA GLU A 247 -21.90 27.10 -10.80
C GLU A 247 -21.53 28.54 -11.20
N LEU A 248 -20.23 28.85 -11.26
CA LEU A 248 -19.76 30.15 -11.68
C LEU A 248 -20.17 30.49 -13.14
N ILE A 249 -20.00 29.52 -14.03
CA ILE A 249 -20.43 29.66 -15.45
C ILE A 249 -21.92 29.90 -15.51
N ARG A 250 -22.72 29.07 -14.83
CA ARG A 250 -24.18 29.18 -14.83
C ARG A 250 -24.67 30.50 -14.29
N LEU A 251 -24.15 30.96 -13.15
CA LEU A 251 -24.53 32.26 -12.57
C LEU A 251 -24.17 33.41 -13.50
N ASN A 252 -23.01 33.40 -14.13
CA ASN A 252 -22.62 34.48 -15.06
C ASN A 252 -23.47 34.50 -16.35
N ILE A 253 -23.80 33.34 -16.89
CA ILE A 253 -24.69 33.25 -18.05
C ILE A 253 -26.08 33.77 -17.71
N GLU A 254 -26.63 33.32 -16.57
CA GLU A 254 -27.94 33.73 -16.12
C GLU A 254 -28.02 35.24 -15.84
N ASP A 255 -27.02 35.78 -15.18
CA ASP A 255 -26.90 37.24 -14.89
C ASP A 255 -26.85 38.05 -16.20
N VAL A 256 -26.13 37.57 -17.20
CA VAL A 256 -26.08 38.24 -18.53
C VAL A 256 -27.41 38.11 -19.25
N ARG A 257 -28.07 36.96 -19.19
CA ARG A 257 -29.41 36.77 -19.73
C ARG A 257 -30.41 37.74 -19.13
N GLU A 258 -30.41 37.88 -17.82
CA GLU A 258 -31.28 38.82 -17.11
C GLU A 258 -30.98 40.28 -17.51
N ASP A 259 -29.71 40.68 -17.57
CA ASP A 259 -29.32 42.02 -17.97
C ASP A 259 -29.74 42.37 -19.42
N ILE A 260 -29.56 41.41 -20.34
CA ILE A 260 -30.00 41.56 -21.73
C ILE A 260 -31.52 41.73 -21.80
N LEU A 261 -32.26 40.89 -21.09
CA LEU A 261 -33.72 40.93 -21.01
C LEU A 261 -34.20 42.25 -20.39
N GLU A 262 -33.60 42.66 -19.27
CA GLU A 262 -33.95 43.89 -18.57
C GLU A 262 -33.68 45.13 -19.47
N ALA A 263 -32.49 45.18 -20.07
CA ALA A 263 -32.13 46.30 -20.94
C ALA A 263 -33.03 46.37 -22.19
N SER A 264 -33.26 45.22 -22.85
CA SER A 264 -34.18 45.17 -24.01
C SER A 264 -35.63 45.53 -23.62
N ASN A 265 -36.10 45.04 -22.45
CA ASN A 265 -37.43 45.40 -21.94
C ASN A 265 -37.51 46.88 -21.59
N LYS A 266 -36.49 47.46 -20.99
CA LYS A 266 -36.42 48.87 -20.66
C LYS A 266 -36.47 49.75 -21.90
N ASN A 267 -35.72 49.43 -22.95
CA ASN A 267 -35.72 50.15 -24.20
C ASN A 267 -37.11 50.24 -24.82
N LEU A 268 -37.79 49.10 -24.97
CA LEU A 268 -39.13 49.05 -25.53
C LEU A 268 -40.16 49.76 -24.64
N LEU A 269 -40.02 49.64 -23.33
CA LEU A 269 -40.88 50.34 -22.37
C LEU A 269 -40.70 51.87 -22.41
N GLU A 270 -39.47 52.36 -22.53
CA GLU A 270 -39.18 53.79 -22.62
C GLU A 270 -39.82 54.39 -23.88
N ILE A 271 -39.68 53.71 -25.02
CA ILE A 271 -40.32 54.06 -26.26
C ILE A 271 -41.84 54.03 -26.12
N THR A 272 -42.37 52.97 -25.46
CA THR A 272 -43.82 52.85 -25.26
C THR A 272 -44.37 53.95 -24.38
N ARG A 273 -43.65 54.38 -23.30
CA ARG A 273 -44.03 55.50 -22.43
C ARG A 273 -43.98 56.84 -23.20
N GLU A 274 -42.96 57.03 -24.02
CA GLU A 274 -42.83 58.24 -24.83
C GLU A 274 -43.96 58.34 -25.81
N ILE A 275 -44.27 57.25 -26.54
CA ILE A 275 -45.43 57.21 -27.48
C ILE A 275 -46.74 57.42 -26.66
N ALA A 276 -46.93 56.83 -25.52
CA ALA A 276 -48.09 57.01 -24.66
C ALA A 276 -48.25 58.47 -24.21
N SER A 277 -47.17 59.19 -23.91
CA SER A 277 -47.13 60.53 -23.44
C SER A 277 -47.53 61.54 -24.56
N ARG A 278 -47.32 61.14 -25.80
CA ARG A 278 -47.66 61.95 -26.98
C ARG A 278 -49.09 61.79 -27.51
N ILE A 279 -49.85 60.83 -26.91
CA ILE A 279 -51.20 60.53 -27.32
C ILE A 279 -52.18 61.05 -26.24
N ASP A 280 -52.76 62.18 -26.49
CA ASP A 280 -53.82 62.76 -25.65
C ASP A 280 -55.14 61.99 -25.85
N SER A 281 -56.03 62.14 -24.87
CA SER A 281 -57.32 61.43 -24.90
C SER A 281 -58.21 61.82 -26.14
N SER A 282 -57.97 63.03 -26.77
CA SER A 282 -58.60 63.48 -27.98
C SER A 282 -58.01 62.86 -29.26
N ASP A 283 -56.76 62.41 -29.22
CA ASP A 283 -56.04 61.84 -30.35
C ASP A 283 -56.12 60.34 -30.48
N ARG A 284 -56.72 59.66 -29.50
CA ARG A 284 -56.84 58.18 -29.40
C ARG A 284 -57.59 57.52 -30.51
N ALA A 285 -58.41 58.28 -31.27
CA ALA A 285 -59.05 57.75 -32.45
C ALA A 285 -58.30 58.05 -33.77
N ASN A 286 -57.06 58.57 -33.67
CA ASN A 286 -56.31 59.06 -34.82
C ASN A 286 -55.29 58.05 -35.31
N ALA A 287 -55.72 57.10 -36.15
CA ALA A 287 -54.85 56.13 -36.78
C ALA A 287 -53.73 56.73 -37.62
N LYS A 288 -53.87 57.97 -38.13
CA LYS A 288 -52.79 58.65 -38.86
C LYS A 288 -51.65 59.05 -37.93
N LEU A 289 -51.97 59.50 -36.72
CA LEU A 289 -50.96 59.81 -35.70
C LEU A 289 -50.17 58.57 -35.28
N LEU A 290 -50.86 57.44 -35.03
CA LEU A 290 -50.17 56.19 -34.72
C LEU A 290 -49.24 55.73 -35.84
N LYS A 291 -49.66 55.79 -37.09
CA LYS A 291 -48.79 55.45 -38.24
C LYS A 291 -47.61 56.41 -38.39
N MET A 292 -47.74 57.69 -37.98
CA MET A 292 -46.64 58.68 -37.96
C MET A 292 -45.63 58.29 -36.82
N LEU A 293 -46.15 58.10 -35.61
CA LEU A 293 -45.33 57.71 -34.46
C LEU A 293 -44.62 56.37 -34.72
N GLY A 294 -45.29 55.43 -35.36
CA GLY A 294 -44.68 54.16 -35.73
C GLY A 294 -43.46 54.34 -36.65
N LYS A 295 -43.52 55.28 -37.58
CA LYS A 295 -42.39 55.63 -38.46
C LYS A 295 -41.29 56.42 -37.75
N GLU A 296 -41.66 57.34 -36.84
CA GLU A 296 -40.70 58.15 -36.07
C GLU A 296 -39.84 57.31 -35.12
N TYR A 297 -40.47 56.41 -34.45
CA TYR A 297 -39.79 55.54 -33.50
C TYR A 297 -39.37 54.18 -34.06
N ASP A 298 -39.58 53.99 -35.37
CA ASP A 298 -39.29 52.69 -36.04
C ASP A 298 -39.99 51.54 -35.39
N ILE A 299 -41.29 51.64 -35.15
CA ILE A 299 -42.15 50.70 -34.49
C ILE A 299 -43.06 50.01 -35.52
N ALA A 300 -43.09 48.71 -35.50
CA ALA A 300 -43.90 47.88 -36.39
C ALA A 300 -45.38 48.02 -36.11
N GLU A 301 -45.78 48.06 -34.87
CA GLU A 301 -47.19 47.99 -34.46
C GLU A 301 -47.45 48.86 -33.22
N ILE A 302 -48.52 49.62 -33.27
CA ILE A 302 -49.02 50.38 -32.14
C ILE A 302 -50.54 50.15 -32.06
N ASN A 303 -51.00 49.66 -30.91
CA ASN A 303 -52.40 49.36 -30.60
C ASN A 303 -52.87 50.23 -29.43
N ILE A 304 -54.06 50.74 -29.49
CA ILE A 304 -54.76 51.34 -28.33
C ILE A 304 -55.90 50.41 -27.95
N ILE A 305 -55.88 49.93 -26.72
CA ILE A 305 -56.84 49.01 -26.13
C ILE A 305 -57.66 49.75 -25.09
N ASN A 306 -58.98 49.55 -25.16
CA ASN A 306 -59.91 50.18 -24.19
C ASN A 306 -59.99 49.37 -22.88
N SER A 307 -60.80 49.92 -21.93
CA SER A 307 -61.04 49.25 -20.63
C SER A 307 -61.71 47.88 -20.75
N ASP A 308 -62.34 47.58 -21.88
CA ASP A 308 -62.97 46.28 -22.15
C ASP A 308 -62.00 45.25 -22.71
N GLY A 309 -60.75 45.64 -22.96
CA GLY A 309 -59.72 44.77 -23.57
C GLY A 309 -59.90 44.60 -25.08
N ILE A 310 -60.47 45.56 -25.75
CA ILE A 310 -60.71 45.54 -27.20
C ILE A 310 -59.78 46.60 -27.86
N ILE A 311 -59.13 46.21 -28.98
CA ILE A 311 -58.32 47.14 -29.76
C ILE A 311 -59.23 48.13 -30.50
N THR A 312 -59.13 49.39 -30.10
CA THR A 312 -59.97 50.43 -30.68
C THR A 312 -59.28 51.20 -31.87
N VAL A 313 -57.98 51.30 -31.83
CA VAL A 313 -57.16 51.89 -32.85
C VAL A 313 -55.90 51.08 -33.00
N SER A 314 -55.43 50.85 -34.25
CA SER A 314 -54.23 50.14 -34.57
C SER A 314 -53.53 50.73 -35.79
N THR A 315 -52.22 50.56 -35.91
CA THR A 315 -51.46 50.80 -37.10
C THR A 315 -51.78 49.79 -38.23
N TYR A 316 -52.34 48.63 -37.83
CA TYR A 316 -52.83 47.55 -38.73
C TYR A 316 -54.35 47.48 -38.69
N ASP A 317 -54.98 47.77 -39.80
CA ASP A 317 -56.47 47.78 -39.87
C ASP A 317 -57.11 46.45 -39.59
N SER A 318 -56.39 45.33 -39.75
CA SER A 318 -56.79 43.97 -39.43
C SER A 318 -57.00 43.66 -37.95
N PHE A 319 -56.41 44.48 -37.05
CA PHE A 319 -56.52 44.28 -35.60
C PHE A 319 -57.66 45.12 -34.95
N LEU A 320 -58.31 46.00 -35.73
CA LEU A 320 -59.42 46.74 -35.21
C LEU A 320 -60.56 45.84 -34.72
N ASN A 321 -61.06 46.08 -33.50
CA ASN A 321 -62.08 45.31 -32.80
C ASN A 321 -61.63 43.91 -32.34
N TYR A 322 -60.31 43.62 -32.37
CA TYR A 322 -59.81 42.37 -31.82
C TYR A 322 -59.93 42.39 -30.26
N ASP A 323 -60.53 41.31 -29.72
CA ASP A 323 -60.59 41.10 -28.28
C ASP A 323 -59.31 40.40 -27.79
N MET A 324 -58.58 41.06 -26.89
CA MET A 324 -57.32 40.58 -26.35
C MET A 324 -57.44 39.21 -25.66
N ARG A 325 -58.66 38.82 -25.26
CA ARG A 325 -58.94 37.50 -24.69
C ARG A 325 -58.93 36.37 -25.72
N GLY A 326 -58.92 36.73 -27.01
CA GLY A 326 -58.98 35.79 -28.14
C GLY A 326 -57.71 34.95 -28.38
N GLY A 327 -56.64 35.23 -27.68
CA GLY A 327 -55.37 34.48 -27.80
C GLY A 327 -54.59 34.49 -26.51
N GLU A 328 -53.84 33.43 -26.25
CA GLU A 328 -53.01 33.33 -25.04
C GLU A 328 -51.97 34.47 -24.95
N GLN A 329 -51.24 34.74 -26.04
CA GLN A 329 -50.22 35.80 -26.06
C GLN A 329 -50.85 37.21 -25.82
N SER A 330 -51.95 37.53 -26.44
CA SER A 330 -52.64 38.80 -26.29
C SER A 330 -53.29 39.00 -24.89
N ALA A 331 -53.79 37.90 -24.28
CA ALA A 331 -54.45 37.93 -23.01
C ALA A 331 -53.51 38.31 -21.84
N GLU A 332 -52.23 38.10 -21.95
CA GLU A 332 -51.24 38.47 -20.93
C GLU A 332 -51.25 39.98 -20.65
N PHE A 333 -51.56 40.82 -21.65
CA PHE A 333 -51.62 42.28 -21.49
C PHE A 333 -52.84 42.76 -20.73
N LEU A 334 -53.83 41.90 -20.48
CA LEU A 334 -55.03 42.24 -19.71
C LEU A 334 -54.71 42.54 -18.26
N VAL A 335 -53.57 42.14 -17.76
CA VAL A 335 -53.02 42.53 -16.45
C VAL A 335 -52.94 44.04 -16.29
N LEU A 336 -52.79 44.81 -17.40
CA LEU A 336 -52.78 46.27 -17.40
C LEU A 336 -54.12 46.92 -17.15
N LEU A 337 -55.21 46.14 -17.16
CA LEU A 337 -56.58 46.60 -16.89
C LEU A 337 -56.97 46.40 -15.43
N ASP A 338 -56.17 45.71 -14.58
CA ASP A 338 -56.44 45.44 -13.19
C ASP A 338 -56.26 46.70 -12.27
N GLY A 339 -55.57 47.74 -12.81
CA GLY A 339 -55.27 48.98 -12.09
C GLY A 339 -54.09 48.92 -11.12
N GLU A 340 -53.53 47.78 -10.87
CA GLU A 340 -52.32 47.58 -10.04
C GLU A 340 -51.07 47.58 -10.94
N THR A 341 -51.08 46.89 -12.07
CA THR A 341 -49.97 46.79 -13.01
C THR A 341 -50.02 47.96 -14.02
N LYS A 342 -48.96 48.73 -14.09
CA LYS A 342 -48.91 49.92 -14.98
C LYS A 342 -48.22 49.67 -16.29
N GLU A 343 -47.36 48.65 -16.33
CA GLU A 343 -46.47 48.37 -17.45
C GLU A 343 -46.29 46.86 -17.55
N TYR A 344 -46.25 46.38 -18.82
CA TYR A 344 -46.00 44.96 -19.05
C TYR A 344 -45.18 44.80 -20.32
N VAL A 345 -44.20 43.93 -20.30
CA VAL A 345 -43.39 43.60 -21.48
C VAL A 345 -43.41 42.10 -21.68
N GLN A 346 -43.59 41.68 -22.88
CA GLN A 346 -43.61 40.30 -23.30
C GLN A 346 -42.35 39.95 -24.08
N SER A 347 -41.84 38.72 -23.88
CA SER A 347 -40.74 38.20 -24.68
C SER A 347 -41.10 38.19 -26.16
N TYR A 348 -40.05 38.17 -27.03
CA TYR A 348 -40.23 37.98 -28.46
C TYR A 348 -40.81 36.60 -28.73
N GLN A 349 -42.04 36.56 -29.30
CA GLN A 349 -42.79 35.34 -29.53
C GLN A 349 -43.80 35.46 -30.66
N PRO A 350 -44.33 34.34 -31.23
CA PRO A 350 -45.38 34.38 -32.24
C PRO A 350 -46.64 35.13 -31.76
N THR A 351 -47.23 35.90 -32.64
CA THR A 351 -48.46 36.66 -32.31
C THR A 351 -49.68 35.74 -32.26
N SER A 352 -50.64 36.00 -31.41
CA SER A 352 -51.92 35.23 -31.37
C SER A 352 -52.75 35.36 -32.64
N SER A 353 -52.60 36.43 -33.37
CA SER A 353 -53.38 36.70 -34.59
C SER A 353 -52.81 35.99 -35.83
N ASP A 354 -51.46 35.84 -35.87
CA ASP A 354 -50.77 35.15 -36.95
C ASP A 354 -49.51 34.48 -36.42
N PRO A 355 -49.49 33.21 -36.14
CA PRO A 355 -48.37 32.50 -35.59
C PRO A 355 -47.10 32.46 -36.48
N THR A 356 -47.21 32.91 -37.74
CA THR A 356 -46.05 33.03 -38.61
C THR A 356 -45.24 34.31 -38.40
N ILE A 357 -45.81 35.26 -37.64
CA ILE A 357 -45.22 36.55 -37.28
C ILE A 357 -44.87 36.57 -35.79
N SER A 358 -43.62 36.72 -35.47
CA SER A 358 -43.17 36.94 -34.09
C SER A 358 -42.89 38.42 -33.84
N ARG A 359 -43.22 38.86 -32.64
CA ARG A 359 -43.01 40.25 -32.18
C ARG A 359 -42.67 40.32 -30.70
N LYS A 360 -41.97 41.37 -30.30
CA LYS A 360 -41.82 41.75 -28.89
C LYS A 360 -42.76 42.90 -28.58
N TYR A 361 -43.60 42.72 -27.58
CA TYR A 361 -44.61 43.72 -27.20
C TYR A 361 -44.30 44.34 -25.85
N ALA A 362 -44.56 45.63 -25.72
CA ALA A 362 -44.67 46.31 -24.44
C ALA A 362 -46.02 47.04 -24.34
N GLY A 363 -46.56 47.08 -23.18
CA GLY A 363 -47.82 47.78 -22.87
C GLY A 363 -47.69 48.74 -21.71
N VAL A 364 -48.32 49.89 -21.78
CA VAL A 364 -48.39 50.93 -20.70
C VAL A 364 -49.83 51.29 -20.50
N ALA A 365 -50.27 51.20 -19.21
CA ALA A 365 -51.62 51.58 -18.80
C ALA A 365 -51.88 53.07 -18.99
N LEU A 366 -53.03 53.43 -19.49
CA LEU A 366 -53.46 54.78 -19.75
C LEU A 366 -54.35 55.30 -18.56
N ALA A 367 -54.28 56.61 -18.31
CA ALA A 367 -54.92 57.19 -17.13
C ALA A 367 -56.45 57.01 -17.03
N ASP A 368 -57.10 56.69 -18.13
CA ASP A 368 -58.54 56.54 -18.27
C ASP A 368 -59.06 55.09 -18.39
N GLY A 369 -58.19 54.15 -18.12
CA GLY A 369 -58.60 52.73 -17.93
C GLY A 369 -58.46 51.87 -19.19
N GLY A 370 -57.57 52.16 -20.07
CA GLY A 370 -57.11 51.29 -21.18
C GLY A 370 -55.59 51.20 -21.13
N PHE A 371 -54.97 50.70 -22.19
CA PHE A 371 -53.52 50.67 -22.31
C PHE A 371 -53.08 50.84 -23.81
N ILE A 372 -51.87 51.28 -23.97
CA ILE A 372 -51.19 51.27 -25.28
C ILE A 372 -50.26 50.06 -25.34
N GLN A 373 -50.28 49.40 -26.47
CA GLN A 373 -49.37 48.31 -26.78
C GLN A 373 -48.52 48.66 -28.00
N VAL A 374 -47.23 48.44 -27.90
CA VAL A 374 -46.25 48.74 -28.93
C VAL A 374 -45.43 47.51 -29.23
N ALA A 375 -45.11 47.27 -30.47
CA ALA A 375 -44.33 46.09 -30.83
C ALA A 375 -43.18 46.38 -31.80
N TYR A 376 -42.06 45.72 -31.55
CA TYR A 376 -40.97 45.56 -32.52
C TYR A 376 -41.30 44.41 -33.50
N ASP A 377 -40.94 44.64 -34.80
CA ASP A 377 -40.80 43.51 -35.74
C ASP A 377 -39.42 42.85 -35.59
N ALA A 378 -39.22 41.80 -36.38
CA ALA A 378 -37.97 41.02 -36.31
C ALA A 378 -36.71 41.86 -36.59
N GLU A 379 -36.78 42.79 -37.60
CA GLU A 379 -35.61 43.61 -37.93
C GLU A 379 -35.29 44.64 -36.85
N ARG A 380 -36.30 45.32 -36.31
CA ARG A 380 -36.13 46.30 -35.22
C ARG A 380 -35.70 45.62 -33.93
N PHE A 381 -36.32 44.50 -33.61
CA PHE A 381 -35.93 43.71 -32.45
C PHE A 381 -34.48 43.25 -32.52
N GLN A 382 -34.06 42.77 -33.69
CA GLN A 382 -32.69 42.33 -33.92
C GLN A 382 -31.68 43.48 -33.72
N ARG A 383 -31.95 44.68 -34.26
CA ARG A 383 -31.08 45.86 -34.09
C ARG A 383 -31.02 46.30 -32.62
N ASP A 384 -32.17 46.32 -31.94
CA ASP A 384 -32.23 46.71 -30.52
C ASP A 384 -31.44 45.74 -29.64
N ILE A 385 -31.59 44.43 -29.87
CA ILE A 385 -30.92 43.41 -29.09
C ILE A 385 -29.41 43.37 -29.39
N ASP A 386 -28.98 43.61 -30.66
CA ASP A 386 -27.56 43.69 -31.01
C ASP A 386 -26.84 44.78 -30.23
N ASP A 387 -27.45 46.01 -30.15
CA ASP A 387 -26.89 47.11 -29.40
C ASP A 387 -26.83 46.81 -27.89
N VAL A 388 -27.90 46.23 -27.36
CA VAL A 388 -27.96 45.80 -25.94
C VAL A 388 -26.91 44.72 -25.62
N VAL A 389 -26.82 43.72 -26.44
CA VAL A 389 -25.87 42.63 -26.29
C VAL A 389 -24.44 43.12 -26.26
N ILE A 390 -24.05 43.96 -27.25
CA ILE A 390 -22.71 44.53 -27.30
C ILE A 390 -22.43 45.38 -26.05
N GLY A 391 -23.43 46.16 -25.62
CA GLY A 391 -23.32 47.02 -24.44
C GLY A 391 -23.10 46.23 -23.14
N VAL A 392 -23.87 45.18 -22.94
CA VAL A 392 -23.85 44.35 -21.71
C VAL A 392 -22.61 43.46 -21.65
N THR A 393 -22.17 42.89 -22.78
CA THR A 393 -21.15 41.81 -22.77
C THR A 393 -19.72 42.30 -22.97
N ARG A 394 -19.51 43.49 -23.55
CA ARG A 394 -18.20 44.00 -23.95
C ARG A 394 -17.13 44.02 -22.85
N ASN A 395 -17.54 44.22 -21.59
CA ASN A 395 -16.66 44.34 -20.45
C ASN A 395 -16.83 43.17 -19.47
N ARG A 396 -17.64 42.15 -19.78
CA ARG A 396 -17.88 41.03 -18.89
C ARG A 396 -16.93 39.87 -19.19
N HIS A 397 -16.49 39.21 -18.15
CA HIS A 397 -15.64 38.04 -18.20
C HIS A 397 -16.01 37.07 -17.06
N ILE A 398 -15.73 35.80 -17.26
CA ILE A 398 -15.93 34.75 -16.25
C ILE A 398 -14.60 34.51 -15.57
N GLY A 399 -14.54 34.73 -14.25
CA GLY A 399 -13.27 34.66 -13.53
C GLY A 399 -12.31 35.78 -14.00
N GLU A 400 -11.02 35.49 -14.12
CA GLU A 400 -9.99 36.45 -14.56
C GLU A 400 -9.74 36.36 -16.07
N SER A 401 -9.68 35.16 -16.62
CA SER A 401 -9.28 34.86 -18.01
C SER A 401 -10.40 34.31 -18.88
N GLY A 402 -11.51 33.89 -18.28
CA GLY A 402 -12.64 33.35 -19.01
C GLY A 402 -13.33 34.40 -19.92
N ALA A 403 -14.11 33.93 -20.87
CA ALA A 403 -14.78 34.77 -21.86
C ALA A 403 -16.28 34.50 -21.90
N LEU A 404 -17.01 35.51 -22.25
CA LEU A 404 -18.41 35.43 -22.62
C LEU A 404 -18.51 35.75 -24.11
N ILE A 405 -19.12 34.89 -24.89
CA ILE A 405 -19.26 35.00 -26.33
C ILE A 405 -20.75 35.02 -26.65
N ILE A 406 -21.18 35.99 -27.40
CA ILE A 406 -22.56 36.03 -27.93
C ILE A 406 -22.51 35.68 -29.40
N VAL A 407 -23.36 34.76 -29.80
CA VAL A 407 -23.38 34.19 -31.13
C VAL A 407 -24.81 34.24 -31.69
N GLY A 408 -24.95 34.67 -32.90
CA GLY A 408 -26.24 34.72 -33.60
C GLY A 408 -26.70 33.32 -34.03
N GLU A 409 -27.93 33.25 -34.52
CA GLU A 409 -28.50 31.98 -35.08
C GLU A 409 -27.68 31.42 -36.25
N ASP A 410 -26.97 32.27 -36.95
CA ASP A 410 -26.06 31.93 -38.06
C ASP A 410 -24.68 31.48 -37.62
N TRP A 411 -24.48 31.27 -36.32
CA TRP A 411 -23.20 30.94 -35.69
C TRP A 411 -22.11 31.99 -35.84
N ASN A 412 -22.43 33.23 -36.22
CA ASN A 412 -21.49 34.33 -36.25
C ASN A 412 -21.41 35.00 -34.87
N ILE A 413 -20.21 35.36 -34.46
CA ILE A 413 -19.95 36.02 -33.19
C ILE A 413 -20.39 37.47 -33.26
N VAL A 414 -21.30 37.87 -32.40
CA VAL A 414 -21.78 39.25 -32.27
C VAL A 414 -20.91 40.03 -31.28
N SER A 415 -20.50 39.38 -30.21
CA SER A 415 -19.62 39.96 -29.21
C SER A 415 -18.64 38.92 -28.66
N ASP A 416 -17.36 39.27 -28.64
CA ASP A 416 -16.29 38.46 -28.05
C ASP A 416 -15.18 39.37 -27.49
N ARG A 417 -14.72 39.08 -26.30
CA ARG A 417 -13.59 39.80 -25.65
C ARG A 417 -12.31 39.79 -26.51
N HIS A 418 -12.11 38.73 -27.32
CA HIS A 418 -10.89 38.53 -28.10
C HIS A 418 -10.94 39.16 -29.49
N GLY A 419 -12.02 39.90 -29.85
CA GLY A 419 -12.14 40.65 -31.11
C GLY A 419 -12.42 39.75 -32.31
N ASN A 420 -13.18 38.67 -32.13
CA ASN A 420 -13.59 37.77 -33.22
C ASN A 420 -14.98 38.09 -33.79
N GLU A 421 -15.49 39.29 -33.54
CA GLU A 421 -16.82 39.71 -34.03
C GLU A 421 -16.93 39.55 -35.54
N GLY A 422 -18.05 39.08 -36.02
CA GLY A 422 -18.32 38.78 -37.43
C GLY A 422 -17.71 37.48 -37.93
N LEU A 423 -16.90 36.78 -37.15
CA LEU A 423 -16.36 35.44 -37.48
C LEU A 423 -17.28 34.37 -36.95
N ASN A 424 -17.21 33.16 -37.56
CA ASN A 424 -17.97 32.03 -37.09
C ASN A 424 -17.40 31.50 -35.77
N LEU A 425 -18.26 31.02 -34.84
CA LEU A 425 -17.87 30.51 -33.53
C LEU A 425 -16.75 29.43 -33.58
N TYR A 426 -16.72 28.64 -34.64
CA TYR A 426 -15.70 27.58 -34.81
C TYR A 426 -14.25 28.08 -34.83
N VAL A 427 -14.03 29.38 -35.10
CA VAL A 427 -12.70 30.03 -35.06
C VAL A 427 -12.15 29.99 -33.62
N THR A 428 -13.01 30.01 -32.61
CA THR A 428 -12.62 29.90 -31.20
C THR A 428 -12.25 28.46 -30.79
N GLY A 429 -12.54 27.48 -31.63
CA GLY A 429 -12.39 26.04 -31.30
C GLY A 429 -13.61 25.40 -30.65
N ILE A 430 -14.67 26.19 -30.40
CA ILE A 430 -15.88 25.70 -29.76
C ILE A 430 -16.83 25.18 -30.83
N TYR A 431 -17.31 23.96 -30.68
CA TYR A 431 -18.34 23.34 -31.49
C TYR A 431 -19.52 22.95 -30.61
N ILE A 432 -20.70 23.50 -30.89
CA ILE A 432 -21.93 23.20 -30.16
C ILE A 432 -22.82 22.31 -31.04
N ASP A 433 -23.06 21.11 -30.57
CA ASP A 433 -24.01 20.16 -31.16
C ASP A 433 -25.25 20.08 -30.27
N ARG A 434 -26.36 20.59 -30.73
CA ARG A 434 -27.64 20.64 -29.97
C ARG A 434 -28.19 19.27 -29.58
N ASP A 435 -27.90 18.23 -30.37
CA ASP A 435 -28.41 16.90 -30.11
C ASP A 435 -27.67 16.17 -28.98
N THR A 436 -26.39 16.53 -28.78
CA THR A 436 -25.54 15.90 -27.78
C THR A 436 -25.18 16.81 -26.60
N MET A 437 -25.31 18.11 -26.75
CA MET A 437 -24.96 19.13 -25.76
C MET A 437 -26.22 19.90 -25.35
N PRO A 438 -26.93 19.48 -24.32
CA PRO A 438 -28.12 20.17 -23.86
C PRO A 438 -27.80 21.56 -23.32
N GLU A 439 -28.75 22.50 -23.53
CA GLU A 439 -28.73 23.83 -22.96
C GLU A 439 -28.54 23.83 -21.44
N ASP A 440 -27.86 24.84 -20.90
CA ASP A 440 -27.58 25.04 -19.47
C ASP A 440 -26.75 23.88 -18.85
N LYS A 441 -26.04 23.14 -19.66
CA LYS A 441 -25.08 22.15 -19.16
C LYS A 441 -23.67 22.43 -19.63
N THR A 442 -22.75 22.25 -18.69
CA THR A 442 -21.33 22.44 -18.96
C THR A 442 -20.76 21.25 -19.72
N PHE A 443 -19.97 21.53 -20.73
CA PHE A 443 -19.20 20.56 -21.52
C PHE A 443 -17.74 21.00 -21.62
N GLU A 444 -16.87 20.03 -21.90
CA GLU A 444 -15.45 20.30 -22.10
C GLU A 444 -15.16 20.55 -23.59
N ALA A 445 -14.43 21.62 -23.88
CA ALA A 445 -14.00 21.97 -25.24
C ALA A 445 -12.57 22.53 -25.21
N VAL A 446 -11.99 22.69 -26.40
CA VAL A 446 -10.74 23.42 -26.59
C VAL A 446 -11.11 24.82 -27.12
N ALA A 447 -11.14 25.79 -26.24
CA ALA A 447 -11.47 27.16 -26.58
C ALA A 447 -10.19 28.01 -26.63
N TYR A 448 -10.00 28.79 -27.68
CA TYR A 448 -8.81 29.64 -27.90
C TYR A 448 -7.47 28.88 -27.78
N GLY A 449 -7.49 27.57 -28.10
CA GLY A 449 -6.31 26.71 -28.07
C GLY A 449 -6.00 26.08 -26.69
N GLU A 450 -6.81 26.34 -25.67
CA GLU A 450 -6.68 25.80 -24.34
C GLU A 450 -7.89 24.95 -23.94
N PRO A 451 -7.74 23.87 -23.14
CA PRO A 451 -8.86 23.15 -22.58
C PRO A 451 -9.72 24.07 -21.69
N ALA A 452 -11.02 24.08 -21.91
CA ALA A 452 -11.96 24.91 -21.20
C ALA A 452 -13.26 24.17 -20.84
N PHE A 453 -13.93 24.64 -19.80
CA PHE A 453 -15.32 24.34 -19.51
C PHE A 453 -16.19 25.39 -20.24
N CYS A 454 -17.13 24.90 -20.98
CA CYS A 454 -18.06 25.75 -21.76
C CYS A 454 -19.50 25.40 -21.37
N SER A 455 -20.37 26.40 -21.40
CA SER A 455 -21.82 26.19 -21.32
C SER A 455 -22.48 27.20 -22.21
N TYR A 456 -23.71 26.95 -22.64
CA TYR A 456 -24.50 27.90 -23.40
C TYR A 456 -25.96 27.89 -22.98
N ILE A 457 -26.59 29.04 -23.15
CA ILE A 457 -28.06 29.18 -23.11
C ILE A 457 -28.51 29.93 -24.35
N ILE A 458 -29.78 29.79 -24.67
CA ILE A 458 -30.41 30.52 -25.76
C ILE A 458 -31.31 31.59 -25.15
N SER A 459 -31.13 32.82 -25.56
CA SER A 459 -31.97 33.96 -25.13
C SER A 459 -32.17 34.93 -26.28
N GLU A 460 -33.41 35.28 -26.56
CA GLU A 460 -33.82 36.29 -27.57
C GLU A 460 -33.16 36.07 -28.94
N GLY A 461 -32.97 34.79 -29.37
CA GLY A 461 -32.37 34.45 -30.70
C GLY A 461 -30.84 34.37 -30.67
N TYR A 462 -30.18 34.55 -29.51
CA TYR A 462 -28.72 34.42 -29.36
C TYR A 462 -28.32 33.26 -28.52
N TYR A 463 -27.15 32.72 -28.86
CA TYR A 463 -26.44 31.82 -27.97
C TYR A 463 -25.50 32.60 -27.08
N ILE A 464 -25.73 32.60 -25.81
CA ILE A 464 -24.83 33.15 -24.80
C ILE A 464 -23.90 32.00 -24.39
N VAL A 465 -22.65 32.04 -24.86
CA VAL A 465 -21.65 30.98 -24.62
C VAL A 465 -20.65 31.48 -23.60
N ALA A 466 -20.58 30.80 -22.50
CA ALA A 466 -19.60 31.05 -21.45
C ALA A 466 -18.41 30.07 -21.60
N VAL A 467 -17.23 30.61 -21.46
CA VAL A 467 -15.95 29.87 -21.57
C VAL A 467 -15.11 30.15 -20.34
N MET A 468 -14.71 29.11 -19.65
CA MET A 468 -13.78 29.20 -18.53
C MET A 468 -12.60 28.25 -18.75
N PRO A 469 -11.37 28.76 -18.88
CA PRO A 469 -10.18 27.89 -19.04
C PRO A 469 -10.04 26.92 -17.89
N GLN A 470 -9.75 25.64 -18.20
CA GLN A 470 -9.54 24.62 -17.15
C GLN A 470 -8.34 24.97 -16.28
N SER A 471 -7.34 25.64 -16.80
CA SER A 471 -6.19 26.12 -16.04
C SER A 471 -6.59 27.04 -14.88
N GLU A 472 -7.58 27.90 -15.09
CA GLU A 472 -8.13 28.79 -14.06
C GLU A 472 -9.09 28.04 -13.13
N ALA A 473 -10.06 27.32 -13.68
CA ALA A 473 -11.03 26.54 -12.92
C ALA A 473 -10.36 25.56 -11.95
N MET A 474 -9.28 24.91 -12.39
CA MET A 474 -8.55 23.92 -11.61
C MET A 474 -7.42 24.51 -10.74
N PHE A 475 -7.14 25.79 -10.84
CA PHE A 475 -6.04 26.42 -10.11
C PHE A 475 -6.22 26.33 -8.59
N SER A 476 -7.41 26.62 -8.08
CA SER A 476 -7.73 26.49 -6.65
C SER A 476 -7.59 25.05 -6.17
N ARG A 477 -8.03 24.09 -6.99
CA ARG A 477 -7.81 22.65 -6.74
C ARG A 477 -6.32 22.33 -6.63
N ASP A 478 -5.51 22.78 -7.58
CA ASP A 478 -4.09 22.48 -7.61
C ASP A 478 -3.38 22.99 -6.37
N ILE A 479 -3.67 24.22 -5.95
CA ILE A 479 -3.15 24.76 -4.69
C ILE A 479 -3.59 23.90 -3.50
N SER A 480 -4.89 23.62 -3.38
CA SER A 480 -5.45 22.84 -2.28
C SER A 480 -4.86 21.44 -2.21
N VAL A 481 -4.71 20.77 -3.36
CA VAL A 481 -4.11 19.44 -3.45
C VAL A 481 -2.64 19.49 -3.03
N TYR A 482 -1.84 20.45 -3.49
CA TYR A 482 -0.44 20.56 -3.08
C TYR A 482 -0.29 20.77 -1.58
N ILE A 483 -1.06 21.70 -1.01
CA ILE A 483 -1.02 21.97 0.44
C ILE A 483 -1.45 20.73 1.22
N THR A 484 -2.54 20.10 0.82
CA THR A 484 -3.08 18.92 1.51
C THR A 484 -2.11 17.74 1.42
N VAL A 485 -1.58 17.45 0.23
CA VAL A 485 -0.60 16.37 0.04
C VAL A 485 0.67 16.61 0.86
N PHE A 486 1.15 17.84 0.94
CA PHE A 486 2.30 18.16 1.79
C PHE A 486 1.97 18.01 3.26
N MET A 487 0.80 18.46 3.71
CA MET A 487 0.34 18.25 5.08
C MET A 487 0.18 16.77 5.40
N GLU A 488 -0.48 16.01 4.54
CA GLU A 488 -0.65 14.57 4.67
C GLU A 488 0.71 13.87 4.74
N PHE A 489 1.64 14.21 3.88
CA PHE A 489 2.98 13.64 3.89
C PHE A 489 3.70 13.87 5.22
N VAL A 490 3.60 15.09 5.78
CA VAL A 490 4.16 15.41 7.09
C VAL A 490 3.46 14.64 8.21
N VAL A 491 2.12 14.60 8.19
CA VAL A 491 1.32 13.88 9.20
C VAL A 491 1.61 12.39 9.17
N PHE A 492 1.57 11.76 7.98
CA PHE A 492 1.87 10.33 7.83
C PHE A 492 3.34 10.02 8.16
N GLY A 493 4.27 10.90 7.79
CA GLY A 493 5.68 10.81 8.15
C GLY A 493 5.89 10.88 9.66
N MET A 494 5.27 11.83 10.34
CA MET A 494 5.29 11.92 11.80
C MET A 494 4.63 10.72 12.48
N LEU A 495 3.46 10.31 11.97
CA LEU A 495 2.76 9.13 12.48
C LEU A 495 3.65 7.89 12.38
N PHE A 496 4.30 7.68 11.23
CA PHE A 496 5.28 6.60 11.05
C PHE A 496 6.39 6.65 12.08
N ILE A 497 6.99 7.83 12.29
CA ILE A 497 8.08 8.03 13.26
C ILE A 497 7.61 7.75 14.69
N VAL A 498 6.45 8.30 15.07
CA VAL A 498 5.91 8.15 16.43
C VAL A 498 5.52 6.70 16.70
N VAL A 499 4.78 6.07 15.80
CA VAL A 499 4.37 4.67 15.96
C VAL A 499 5.58 3.76 15.98
N TYR A 500 6.55 3.98 15.08
CA TYR A 500 7.80 3.23 15.07
C TYR A 500 8.57 3.38 16.40
N PHE A 501 8.70 4.62 16.89
CA PHE A 501 9.40 4.91 18.15
C PHE A 501 8.68 4.27 19.35
N LEU A 502 7.36 4.41 19.42
CA LEU A 502 6.56 3.81 20.48
C LEU A 502 6.71 2.28 20.51
N ILE A 503 6.55 1.64 19.37
CA ILE A 503 6.67 0.19 19.28
C ILE A 503 8.10 -0.26 19.56
N LYS A 504 9.09 0.44 19.02
CA LYS A 504 10.50 0.14 19.33
C LYS A 504 10.76 0.20 20.83
N LYS A 505 10.36 1.29 21.48
CA LYS A 505 10.64 1.54 22.88
C LYS A 505 9.79 0.70 23.84
N LEU A 506 8.49 0.60 23.54
CA LEU A 506 7.55 -0.07 24.44
C LEU A 506 7.58 -1.60 24.26
N VAL A 507 7.84 -2.08 23.04
CA VAL A 507 7.74 -3.52 22.75
C VAL A 507 9.09 -4.12 22.40
N VAL A 508 9.74 -3.63 21.33
CA VAL A 508 10.91 -4.30 20.76
C VAL A 508 12.11 -4.31 21.71
N ASP A 509 12.46 -3.15 22.28
CA ASP A 509 13.60 -3.03 23.18
C ASP A 509 13.39 -3.85 24.46
N ASN A 510 12.16 -3.91 24.95
CA ASN A 510 11.80 -4.72 26.13
C ASN A 510 11.79 -6.22 25.81
N MET A 511 11.24 -6.62 24.66
CA MET A 511 11.34 -8.02 24.18
C MET A 511 12.80 -8.46 24.00
N VAL A 512 13.66 -7.58 23.45
CA VAL A 512 15.09 -7.90 23.29
C VAL A 512 15.77 -8.07 24.66
N LYS A 513 15.42 -7.25 25.66
CA LYS A 513 15.95 -7.42 27.03
C LYS A 513 15.51 -8.72 27.66
N ILE A 514 14.20 -9.02 27.55
CA ILE A 514 13.65 -10.29 28.07
C ILE A 514 14.29 -11.48 27.37
N ASN A 515 14.35 -11.46 26.01
CA ASN A 515 14.98 -12.54 25.25
C ASN A 515 16.46 -12.73 25.61
N LYS A 516 17.19 -11.63 25.88
CA LYS A 516 18.58 -11.73 26.31
C LYS A 516 18.70 -12.38 27.70
N SER A 517 17.81 -12.01 28.61
CA SER A 517 17.76 -12.64 29.94
C SER A 517 17.33 -14.10 29.85
N LEU A 518 16.32 -14.40 29.01
CA LEU A 518 15.89 -15.77 28.74
C LEU A 518 17.01 -16.61 28.10
N ALA A 519 17.77 -16.02 27.15
CA ALA A 519 18.90 -16.73 26.55
C ALA A 519 20.01 -17.06 27.59
N MET A 520 20.21 -16.22 28.60
CA MET A 520 21.12 -16.54 29.72
C MET A 520 20.54 -17.62 30.61
N ILE A 521 19.23 -17.57 30.89
CA ILE A 521 18.52 -18.60 31.66
C ILE A 521 18.55 -19.94 30.92
N THR A 522 18.24 -19.91 29.60
CA THR A 522 18.29 -21.12 28.76
C THR A 522 19.70 -21.66 28.55
N GLY A 523 20.73 -20.78 28.65
CA GLY A 523 22.15 -21.18 28.68
C GLY A 523 22.61 -21.79 30.02
N GLY A 524 21.67 -22.04 30.94
CA GLY A 524 21.96 -22.69 32.25
C GLY A 524 22.18 -21.69 33.39
N ASN A 525 22.23 -20.40 33.15
CA ASN A 525 22.39 -19.42 34.22
C ASN A 525 21.01 -19.05 34.80
N LEU A 526 20.51 -19.93 35.68
CA LEU A 526 19.24 -19.73 36.38
C LEU A 526 19.29 -18.64 37.46
N ASP A 527 20.45 -18.03 37.75
CA ASP A 527 20.57 -16.90 38.67
C ASP A 527 20.26 -15.56 38.00
N THR A 528 20.04 -15.56 36.68
CA THR A 528 19.65 -14.38 35.93
C THR A 528 18.24 -13.92 36.31
N VAL A 529 18.13 -12.68 36.81
CA VAL A 529 16.85 -12.03 37.10
C VAL A 529 16.40 -11.18 35.91
N VAL A 530 15.18 -11.43 35.44
CA VAL A 530 14.54 -10.56 34.42
C VAL A 530 13.95 -9.35 35.14
N ASN A 531 14.39 -8.14 34.75
CA ASN A 531 13.92 -6.90 35.35
C ASN A 531 13.57 -5.88 34.27
N VAL A 532 12.41 -6.06 33.64
CA VAL A 532 11.85 -5.13 32.64
C VAL A 532 10.52 -4.60 33.19
N ARG A 533 10.54 -3.32 33.65
CA ARG A 533 9.42 -2.69 34.37
C ARG A 533 8.95 -1.40 33.70
N THR A 534 8.94 -1.40 32.35
CA THR A 534 8.55 -0.23 31.57
C THR A 534 7.05 0.02 31.53
N ASN A 535 6.26 -1.03 31.66
CA ASN A 535 4.81 -1.03 31.76
C ASN A 535 4.37 -2.27 32.56
N GLU A 536 3.11 -2.34 32.91
CA GLU A 536 2.56 -3.36 33.81
C GLU A 536 2.68 -4.76 33.20
N GLU A 537 2.45 -4.89 31.87
CA GLU A 537 2.52 -6.20 31.17
C GLU A 537 3.93 -6.79 31.18
N PHE A 538 4.97 -5.97 30.94
CA PHE A 538 6.34 -6.45 31.00
C PHE A 538 6.85 -6.59 32.44
N ALA A 539 6.32 -5.83 33.38
CA ALA A 539 6.61 -6.02 34.81
C ALA A 539 6.05 -7.37 35.29
N SER A 540 4.76 -7.62 34.97
CA SER A 540 4.10 -8.90 35.25
C SER A 540 4.82 -10.06 34.58
N LEU A 541 5.14 -9.93 33.27
CA LEU A 541 5.89 -10.95 32.54
C LEU A 541 7.27 -11.21 33.15
N SER A 542 7.97 -10.17 33.64
CA SER A 542 9.24 -10.31 34.31
C SER A 542 9.09 -11.06 35.63
N ASP A 543 8.05 -10.75 36.40
CA ASP A 543 7.75 -11.45 37.68
C ASP A 543 7.34 -12.89 37.45
N ASP A 544 6.52 -13.14 36.42
CA ASP A 544 6.11 -14.47 36.03
C ASP A 544 7.30 -15.34 35.59
N ILE A 545 8.21 -14.76 34.76
CA ILE A 545 9.44 -15.45 34.36
C ILE A 545 10.32 -15.75 35.59
N ASN A 546 10.52 -14.77 36.48
CA ASN A 546 11.35 -14.98 37.68
C ASN A 546 10.72 -16.03 38.62
N SER A 547 9.39 -15.99 38.79
CA SER A 547 8.64 -16.99 39.56
C SER A 547 8.74 -18.36 38.90
N THR A 548 8.67 -18.41 37.57
CA THR A 548 8.86 -19.61 36.78
C THR A 548 10.26 -20.16 36.96
N VAL A 549 11.31 -19.32 36.97
CA VAL A 549 12.69 -19.72 37.19
C VAL A 549 12.90 -20.28 38.61
N VAL A 550 12.31 -19.63 39.62
CA VAL A 550 12.33 -20.16 41.01
C VAL A 550 11.62 -21.49 41.10
N THR A 551 10.45 -21.59 40.45
CA THR A 551 9.70 -22.84 40.39
C THR A 551 10.48 -23.90 39.59
N LEU A 552 11.12 -23.49 38.49
CA LEU A 552 11.95 -24.34 37.66
C LEU A 552 13.18 -24.87 38.46
N LYS A 553 13.85 -24.00 39.24
CA LYS A 553 14.94 -24.42 40.15
C LYS A 553 14.45 -25.46 41.16
N ARG A 554 13.27 -25.24 41.75
CA ARG A 554 12.65 -26.19 42.63
C ARG A 554 12.28 -27.49 41.89
N TYR A 555 11.67 -27.38 40.70
CA TYR A 555 11.35 -28.53 39.89
C TYR A 555 12.56 -29.25 39.33
N ILE A 556 13.65 -28.56 39.01
CA ILE A 556 14.91 -29.19 38.61
C ILE A 556 15.47 -29.98 39.80
N ALA A 557 15.40 -29.43 41.02
CA ALA A 557 15.80 -30.14 42.22
C ALA A 557 14.87 -31.31 42.56
N GLU A 558 13.55 -31.12 42.34
CA GLU A 558 12.55 -32.20 42.55
C GLU A 558 12.47 -33.13 41.31
N ALA A 559 12.72 -32.60 40.08
CA ALA A 559 12.60 -33.32 38.82
C ALA A 559 13.86 -34.11 38.48
N ALA A 560 15.02 -33.78 39.04
CA ALA A 560 16.15 -34.73 39.04
C ALA A 560 15.76 -36.10 39.67
N ALA A 561 14.83 -36.07 40.62
CA ALA A 561 14.31 -37.29 41.25
C ALA A 561 12.97 -37.80 40.64
N ARG A 562 12.25 -36.92 39.88
CA ARG A 562 10.93 -37.26 39.36
C ARG A 562 10.94 -37.52 37.86
N ILE A 563 11.83 -36.82 37.12
CA ILE A 563 12.04 -37.04 35.72
C ILE A 563 12.47 -38.47 35.43
N ASP A 564 13.42 -39.00 36.21
CA ASP A 564 13.83 -40.40 36.07
C ASP A 564 12.63 -41.34 36.19
N ARG A 565 11.71 -41.08 37.13
CA ARG A 565 10.53 -41.93 37.32
C ARG A 565 9.46 -41.79 36.22
N GLU A 566 9.19 -40.55 35.73
CA GLU A 566 8.19 -40.34 34.68
C GLU A 566 8.72 -40.82 33.33
N LEU A 567 10.01 -40.59 33.06
CA LEU A 567 10.67 -41.10 31.87
C LEU A 567 10.80 -42.64 31.93
N GLU A 568 11.11 -43.20 33.08
CA GLU A 568 11.10 -44.64 33.28
C GLU A 568 9.70 -45.24 33.09
N PHE A 569 8.65 -44.48 33.50
CA PHE A 569 7.26 -44.87 33.25
C PHE A 569 6.91 -44.75 31.74
N ALA A 570 7.30 -43.66 31.06
CA ALA A 570 7.12 -43.49 29.64
C ALA A 570 7.86 -44.55 28.81
N ARG A 571 9.09 -44.89 29.21
CA ARG A 571 9.87 -46.00 28.67
C ARG A 571 9.14 -47.34 28.85
N SER A 572 8.56 -47.53 30.02
CA SER A 572 7.76 -48.73 30.30
C SER A 572 6.54 -48.84 29.38
N ILE A 573 5.83 -47.71 29.14
CA ILE A 573 4.70 -47.68 28.21
C ILE A 573 5.15 -47.97 26.77
N GLN A 574 6.22 -47.33 26.31
CA GLN A 574 6.76 -47.53 24.98
C GLN A 574 7.20 -48.98 24.77
N HIS A 575 7.95 -49.52 25.71
CA HIS A 575 8.36 -50.94 25.68
C HIS A 575 7.18 -51.91 25.70
N SER A 576 6.11 -51.56 26.41
CA SER A 576 4.90 -52.43 26.45
C SER A 576 4.13 -52.40 25.11
N ALA A 577 4.30 -51.34 24.31
CA ALA A 577 3.64 -51.21 23.02
C ALA A 577 4.40 -51.92 21.86
N ILE A 578 5.67 -52.22 22.10
CA ILE A 578 6.53 -52.91 21.12
C ILE A 578 6.58 -54.39 21.47
N PRO A 579 6.50 -55.33 20.50
CA PRO A 579 6.62 -56.74 20.77
C PRO A 579 7.97 -57.07 21.44
N SER A 580 7.94 -57.62 22.67
CA SER A 580 9.15 -57.85 23.46
C SER A 580 9.34 -59.32 23.90
N VAL A 581 8.39 -60.20 23.58
CA VAL A 581 8.43 -61.64 23.94
C VAL A 581 8.83 -62.42 22.69
N PHE A 582 9.94 -63.15 22.77
CA PHE A 582 10.46 -63.97 21.67
C PHE A 582 10.62 -65.40 22.11
N PRO A 583 10.30 -66.43 21.27
CA PRO A 583 9.61 -66.27 19.98
C PRO A 583 8.15 -65.76 20.16
N PRO A 584 7.67 -64.86 19.34
CA PRO A 584 6.34 -64.25 19.53
C PRO A 584 5.20 -65.23 19.21
N TYR A 585 5.48 -66.20 18.35
CA TYR A 585 4.51 -67.20 17.87
C TYR A 585 5.05 -68.58 18.01
N PRO A 586 5.05 -69.17 19.23
CA PRO A 586 5.69 -70.46 19.49
C PRO A 586 5.06 -71.64 18.70
N GLY A 587 3.85 -71.46 18.16
CA GLY A 587 3.14 -72.44 17.35
C GLY A 587 3.56 -72.50 15.89
N HIS A 588 4.38 -71.57 15.46
CA HIS A 588 4.84 -71.38 14.03
C HIS A 588 6.33 -71.71 13.98
N SER A 589 6.67 -72.78 13.29
CA SER A 589 8.06 -73.20 13.03
C SER A 589 8.53 -72.74 11.65
N GLU A 590 7.65 -72.12 10.84
CA GLU A 590 7.88 -71.68 9.47
C GLU A 590 8.84 -70.49 9.37
N PHE A 591 8.99 -69.76 10.47
CA PHE A 591 9.91 -68.63 10.56
C PHE A 591 10.47 -68.46 11.99
N ASP A 592 11.60 -67.77 12.07
CA ASP A 592 12.17 -67.25 13.32
C ASP A 592 12.31 -65.74 13.19
N ILE A 593 11.77 -64.96 14.14
CA ILE A 593 11.83 -63.49 14.13
C ILE A 593 12.33 -63.01 15.49
N TYR A 594 13.26 -62.04 15.45
CA TYR A 594 13.77 -61.37 16.64
C TYR A 594 13.98 -59.89 16.34
N ALA A 595 13.70 -59.04 17.31
CA ALA A 595 13.95 -57.60 17.18
C ALA A 595 14.40 -57.02 18.51
N THR A 596 15.13 -55.92 18.41
CA THR A 596 15.60 -55.18 19.59
C THR A 596 15.60 -53.69 19.25
N MET A 597 15.38 -52.89 20.30
CA MET A 597 15.40 -51.40 20.20
C MET A 597 16.12 -50.86 21.44
N ASP A 598 17.21 -50.13 21.21
CA ASP A 598 17.95 -49.43 22.24
C ASP A 598 17.81 -47.91 21.95
N THR A 599 17.11 -47.22 22.81
CA THR A 599 16.85 -45.76 22.62
C THR A 599 18.04 -44.92 23.08
N ALA A 600 18.41 -43.92 22.30
CA ALA A 600 19.48 -42.98 22.64
C ALA A 600 19.14 -42.09 23.83
N LYS A 601 17.85 -41.95 24.13
CA LYS A 601 17.30 -41.31 25.32
C LYS A 601 16.39 -42.27 26.06
N GLU A 602 15.70 -41.77 27.07
CA GLU A 602 14.77 -42.56 27.85
C GLU A 602 13.62 -43.14 27.01
N VAL A 603 13.22 -42.44 25.94
CA VAL A 603 12.25 -42.89 24.93
C VAL A 603 12.73 -42.51 23.55
N GLY A 604 12.40 -43.29 22.51
CA GLY A 604 12.87 -43.15 21.13
C GLY A 604 11.79 -42.92 20.12
N GLY A 605 12.23 -42.56 18.89
CA GLY A 605 11.38 -42.42 17.69
C GLY A 605 11.22 -43.75 16.95
N ASP A 606 12.18 -44.61 17.10
CA ASP A 606 12.22 -45.90 16.43
C ASP A 606 11.12 -46.85 16.88
N PHE A 607 10.73 -47.72 16.01
CA PHE A 607 9.89 -48.83 16.36
C PHE A 607 9.97 -49.98 15.35
N TYR A 608 9.67 -51.15 15.80
CA TYR A 608 9.37 -52.30 14.99
C TYR A 608 8.03 -52.91 15.40
N ASP A 609 7.42 -53.63 14.48
CA ASP A 609 6.23 -54.42 14.79
C ASP A 609 6.18 -55.65 13.89
N PHE A 610 5.48 -56.64 14.35
CA PHE A 610 5.14 -57.84 13.59
C PHE A 610 3.79 -58.38 14.08
N TYR A 611 2.99 -58.81 13.12
CA TYR A 611 1.62 -59.27 13.33
C TYR A 611 1.15 -60.18 12.19
N PHE A 612 0.15 -61.00 12.45
CA PHE A 612 -0.48 -61.79 11.39
C PHE A 612 -1.56 -60.97 10.65
N VAL A 613 -1.56 -61.08 9.31
CA VAL A 613 -2.61 -60.57 8.41
C VAL A 613 -3.35 -61.82 7.87
N GLY A 614 -4.46 -62.17 8.47
CA GLY A 614 -5.11 -63.45 8.23
C GLY A 614 -4.34 -64.62 8.86
N GLU A 615 -4.49 -65.82 8.27
CA GLU A 615 -3.93 -67.05 8.91
C GLU A 615 -2.49 -67.36 8.44
N ASN A 616 -2.08 -66.93 7.21
CA ASN A 616 -0.83 -67.36 6.59
C ASN A 616 0.14 -66.20 6.25
N LYS A 617 -0.16 -65.00 6.58
CA LYS A 617 0.74 -63.87 6.25
C LYS A 617 1.29 -63.21 7.51
N LEU A 618 2.58 -63.17 7.63
CA LEU A 618 3.28 -62.42 8.67
C LEU A 618 3.65 -61.05 8.17
N GLY A 619 3.01 -60.00 8.70
CA GLY A 619 3.45 -58.61 8.53
C GLY A 619 4.59 -58.29 9.49
N PHE A 620 5.63 -57.63 9.00
CA PHE A 620 6.74 -57.13 9.81
C PHE A 620 7.20 -55.77 9.31
N LEU A 621 7.49 -54.87 10.26
CA LEU A 621 7.70 -53.45 10.05
C LEU A 621 8.87 -52.96 10.88
N ILE A 622 9.70 -52.11 10.32
CA ILE A 622 10.66 -51.29 11.03
C ILE A 622 10.50 -49.84 10.55
N ALA A 623 10.60 -48.91 11.45
CA ALA A 623 10.42 -47.51 11.12
C ALA A 623 11.17 -46.61 12.11
N ASP A 624 11.56 -45.48 11.63
CA ASP A 624 12.16 -44.39 12.39
C ASP A 624 11.41 -43.09 12.19
N VAL A 625 11.11 -42.42 13.27
CA VAL A 625 10.44 -41.08 13.30
C VAL A 625 11.47 -40.00 13.45
N SER A 626 11.42 -39.01 12.59
CA SER A 626 12.31 -37.85 12.67
C SER A 626 12.29 -37.18 14.04
N GLY A 627 13.47 -36.93 14.59
CA GLY A 627 13.64 -36.32 15.89
C GLY A 627 13.80 -37.36 17.00
N LYS A 628 13.88 -36.93 18.29
CA LYS A 628 14.24 -37.80 19.43
C LYS A 628 13.43 -37.47 20.68
N GLY A 629 13.26 -38.41 21.55
CA GLY A 629 12.58 -38.25 22.84
C GLY A 629 11.06 -38.28 22.72
N ILE A 630 10.36 -37.68 23.66
CA ILE A 630 8.91 -37.83 23.84
C ILE A 630 8.09 -37.48 22.57
N PRO A 631 8.33 -36.39 21.85
CA PRO A 631 7.54 -36.07 20.64
C PRO A 631 7.67 -37.17 19.58
N ALA A 632 8.90 -37.63 19.34
CA ALA A 632 9.16 -38.70 18.39
C ALA A 632 8.49 -40.00 18.84
N ALA A 633 8.60 -40.33 20.13
CA ALA A 633 7.93 -41.50 20.71
C ALA A 633 6.40 -41.43 20.62
N MET A 634 5.78 -40.26 20.84
CA MET A 634 4.32 -40.06 20.65
C MET A 634 3.91 -40.19 19.18
N PHE A 635 4.67 -39.58 18.25
CA PHE A 635 4.40 -39.71 16.82
C PHE A 635 4.62 -41.13 16.34
N MET A 636 5.64 -41.80 16.88
CA MET A 636 5.90 -43.22 16.69
C MET A 636 4.69 -44.09 17.07
N MET A 637 4.11 -43.88 18.27
CA MET A 637 2.94 -44.64 18.74
C MET A 637 1.74 -44.42 17.76
N THR A 638 1.57 -43.20 17.29
CA THR A 638 0.52 -42.84 16.33
C THR A 638 0.78 -43.51 14.99
N ALA A 639 2.00 -43.37 14.45
CA ALA A 639 2.39 -43.96 13.18
C ALA A 639 2.28 -45.49 13.21
N LYS A 640 2.80 -46.11 14.27
CA LYS A 640 2.69 -47.54 14.50
C LYS A 640 1.23 -48.03 14.48
N THR A 641 0.37 -47.35 15.23
CA THR A 641 -1.06 -47.71 15.34
C THR A 641 -1.78 -47.55 14.00
N ILE A 642 -1.52 -46.47 13.26
CA ILE A 642 -2.14 -46.21 11.95
C ILE A 642 -1.67 -47.23 10.92
N ILE A 643 -0.36 -47.47 10.82
CA ILE A 643 0.21 -48.44 9.86
C ILE A 643 -0.30 -49.84 10.15
N LYS A 644 -0.19 -50.29 11.40
CA LYS A 644 -0.68 -51.60 11.85
C LYS A 644 -2.16 -51.78 11.55
N GLY A 645 -2.99 -50.81 11.92
CA GLY A 645 -4.44 -50.87 11.73
C GLY A 645 -4.86 -51.04 10.27
N TYR A 646 -4.16 -50.32 9.33
CA TYR A 646 -4.42 -50.52 7.91
C TYR A 646 -3.88 -51.84 7.38
N ALA A 647 -2.75 -52.31 7.89
CA ALA A 647 -2.18 -53.60 7.52
C ALA A 647 -3.08 -54.76 7.97
N GLU A 648 -3.50 -54.79 9.24
CA GLU A 648 -4.42 -55.79 9.76
C GLU A 648 -5.79 -55.81 9.09
N SER A 649 -6.19 -54.67 8.43
CA SER A 649 -7.42 -54.62 7.61
C SER A 649 -7.30 -55.37 6.28
N GLY A 650 -6.11 -55.92 5.97
CA GLY A 650 -5.85 -56.72 4.76
C GLY A 650 -5.55 -55.89 3.51
N LYS A 651 -5.23 -54.59 3.66
CA LYS A 651 -4.79 -53.75 2.54
C LYS A 651 -3.41 -54.18 2.04
N PRO A 652 -3.15 -54.12 0.69
CA PRO A 652 -1.80 -54.31 0.16
C PRO A 652 -0.79 -53.33 0.78
N VAL A 653 0.46 -53.73 0.94
CA VAL A 653 1.53 -52.95 1.64
C VAL A 653 1.74 -51.54 1.10
N ASP A 654 1.57 -51.33 -0.20
CA ASP A 654 1.65 -50.02 -0.86
C ASP A 654 0.43 -49.14 -0.56
N GLU A 655 -0.77 -49.73 -0.46
CA GLU A 655 -1.97 -49.02 -0.01
C GLU A 655 -1.94 -48.67 1.47
N VAL A 656 -1.35 -49.56 2.31
CA VAL A 656 -1.13 -49.27 3.74
C VAL A 656 -0.35 -47.99 3.90
N PHE A 657 0.82 -47.85 3.26
CA PHE A 657 1.65 -46.67 3.33
C PHE A 657 1.00 -45.43 2.68
N THR A 658 0.29 -45.58 1.57
CA THR A 658 -0.43 -44.50 0.92
C THR A 658 -1.51 -43.96 1.85
N THR A 659 -2.32 -44.84 2.47
CA THR A 659 -3.39 -44.40 3.36
C THR A 659 -2.83 -43.85 4.67
N ALA A 660 -1.78 -44.47 5.21
CA ALA A 660 -1.12 -44.03 6.43
C ALA A 660 -0.48 -42.64 6.22
N ASN A 661 0.14 -42.40 5.06
CA ASN A 661 0.70 -41.10 4.74
C ASN A 661 -0.36 -39.99 4.78
N GLU A 662 -1.50 -40.18 4.11
CA GLU A 662 -2.61 -39.20 4.13
C GLU A 662 -3.07 -38.89 5.54
N LYS A 663 -3.27 -39.96 6.35
CA LYS A 663 -3.71 -39.82 7.75
C LYS A 663 -2.69 -39.16 8.68
N LEU A 664 -1.42 -39.40 8.45
CA LEU A 664 -0.36 -38.77 9.22
C LEU A 664 -0.18 -37.31 8.82
N CYS A 665 -0.35 -36.96 7.56
CA CYS A 665 -0.31 -35.58 7.10
C CYS A 665 -1.45 -34.71 7.67
N GLU A 666 -2.68 -35.27 7.80
CA GLU A 666 -3.86 -34.55 8.33
C GLU A 666 -3.63 -33.92 9.73
N SER A 667 -2.74 -34.47 10.54
CA SER A 667 -2.56 -34.06 11.94
C SER A 667 -1.09 -33.76 12.30
N ASN A 668 -0.27 -33.42 11.29
CA ASN A 668 1.18 -33.25 11.46
C ASN A 668 1.60 -31.78 11.56
N GLU A 669 1.09 -31.08 12.57
CA GLU A 669 1.51 -29.66 12.83
C GLU A 669 2.99 -29.57 13.24
N ALA A 670 3.56 -30.62 13.78
CA ALA A 670 4.95 -30.67 14.20
C ALA A 670 5.93 -30.86 13.03
N GLY A 671 5.44 -31.13 11.82
CA GLY A 671 6.27 -31.35 10.63
C GLY A 671 7.19 -32.56 10.78
N MET A 672 6.79 -33.57 11.55
CA MET A 672 7.54 -34.82 11.72
C MET A 672 7.29 -35.73 10.53
N PHE A 673 8.24 -36.57 10.24
CA PHE A 673 8.09 -37.60 9.22
C PHE A 673 8.55 -38.95 9.73
N VAL A 674 8.17 -39.97 9.01
CA VAL A 674 8.54 -41.35 9.35
C VAL A 674 9.19 -42.00 8.13
N THR A 675 10.36 -42.56 8.34
CA THR A 675 10.90 -43.55 7.41
C THR A 675 10.40 -44.91 7.81
N ALA A 676 9.92 -45.70 6.89
CA ALA A 676 9.36 -47.00 7.20
C ALA A 676 9.63 -48.04 6.09
N TRP A 677 9.95 -49.25 6.51
CA TRP A 677 9.95 -50.41 5.65
C TRP A 677 9.01 -51.46 6.21
N MET A 678 8.12 -51.98 5.35
CA MET A 678 7.15 -53.02 5.73
C MET A 678 7.18 -54.15 4.72
N GLY A 679 7.13 -55.37 5.26
CA GLY A 679 6.99 -56.60 4.48
C GLY A 679 5.82 -57.47 4.99
N GLU A 680 5.17 -58.17 4.07
CA GLU A 680 4.25 -59.29 4.37
C GLU A 680 4.81 -60.57 3.79
N LEU A 681 5.14 -61.51 4.64
CA LEU A 681 5.61 -62.88 4.28
C LEU A 681 4.44 -63.85 4.29
N ASP A 682 4.15 -64.46 3.16
CA ASP A 682 3.30 -65.64 3.10
C ASP A 682 4.13 -66.84 3.62
N ILE A 683 3.79 -67.33 4.81
CA ILE A 683 4.59 -68.35 5.53
C ILE A 683 4.56 -69.71 4.86
N VAL A 684 3.59 -69.97 3.97
CA VAL A 684 3.46 -71.23 3.25
C VAL A 684 4.32 -71.23 1.97
N THR A 685 4.31 -70.11 1.24
CA THR A 685 4.98 -70.03 -0.05
C THR A 685 6.34 -69.35 -0.02
N GLY A 686 6.66 -68.63 1.05
CA GLY A 686 7.86 -67.80 1.15
C GLY A 686 7.80 -66.48 0.35
N LYS A 687 6.67 -66.18 -0.27
CA LYS A 687 6.48 -64.91 -1.01
C LYS A 687 6.43 -63.76 -0.04
N VAL A 688 7.24 -62.73 -0.29
CA VAL A 688 7.23 -61.46 0.45
C VAL A 688 6.74 -60.33 -0.44
N GLU A 689 5.74 -59.59 0.02
CA GLU A 689 5.33 -58.31 -0.57
C GLU A 689 5.85 -57.21 0.35
N SER A 690 6.50 -56.17 -0.19
CA SER A 690 7.10 -55.13 0.63
C SER A 690 6.91 -53.75 0.05
N ALA A 691 6.90 -52.74 0.93
CA ALA A 691 6.93 -51.32 0.59
C ALA A 691 8.01 -50.62 1.41
N ASN A 692 8.66 -49.62 0.80
CA ASN A 692 9.65 -48.78 1.44
C ASN A 692 9.28 -47.30 1.30
N ALA A 693 9.14 -46.61 2.39
CA ALA A 693 8.88 -45.19 2.53
C ALA A 693 10.13 -44.48 3.06
N GLY A 694 11.16 -44.37 2.23
CA GLY A 694 12.38 -43.64 2.58
C GLY A 694 13.28 -44.28 3.64
N HIS A 695 13.10 -45.55 3.95
CA HIS A 695 13.86 -46.27 4.99
C HIS A 695 15.08 -47.02 4.41
N ASN A 696 16.03 -47.36 5.27
CA ASN A 696 17.23 -48.10 4.92
C ASN A 696 16.91 -49.40 4.17
N PRO A 697 17.73 -49.80 3.17
CA PRO A 697 17.50 -51.05 2.43
C PRO A 697 17.76 -52.27 3.32
N PRO A 698 16.88 -53.29 3.28
CA PRO A 698 17.13 -54.54 3.98
C PRO A 698 18.39 -55.24 3.50
N LEU A 699 18.99 -56.04 4.39
CA LEU A 699 19.99 -57.02 4.00
C LEU A 699 19.32 -58.41 3.94
N VAL A 700 19.62 -59.14 2.88
CA VAL A 700 19.07 -60.48 2.64
C VAL A 700 20.23 -61.46 2.51
N ARG A 701 20.10 -62.61 3.18
CA ARG A 701 21.02 -63.77 3.04
C ARG A 701 20.25 -64.94 2.49
N HIS A 702 20.65 -65.42 1.32
CA HIS A 702 20.16 -66.67 0.80
C HIS A 702 20.89 -67.87 1.42
N ALA A 703 20.19 -68.99 1.54
CA ALA A 703 20.70 -70.21 2.19
C ALA A 703 22.08 -70.64 1.58
N GLY A 704 23.12 -70.65 2.37
CA GLY A 704 24.50 -70.94 1.96
C GLY A 704 25.28 -69.74 1.36
N GLY A 705 24.70 -68.56 1.28
CA GLY A 705 25.33 -67.30 0.83
C GLY A 705 25.70 -66.33 1.95
N GLY A 706 26.13 -65.17 1.57
CA GLY A 706 26.32 -64.03 2.49
C GLY A 706 25.15 -63.07 2.46
N PHE A 707 25.11 -62.14 3.43
CA PHE A 707 24.18 -61.01 3.37
C PHE A 707 24.58 -60.06 2.26
N GLU A 708 23.57 -59.51 1.57
CA GLU A 708 23.73 -58.47 0.58
C GLU A 708 22.59 -57.47 0.70
N TYR A 709 22.81 -56.23 0.36
CA TYR A 709 21.79 -55.19 0.35
C TYR A 709 20.77 -55.45 -0.77
N MET A 710 19.50 -55.42 -0.38
CA MET A 710 18.39 -55.53 -1.32
C MET A 710 18.31 -54.28 -2.20
N LYS A 711 18.41 -54.45 -3.54
CA LYS A 711 18.30 -53.38 -4.50
C LYS A 711 16.85 -52.98 -4.75
N SER A 712 16.35 -52.05 -3.96
CA SER A 712 15.03 -51.45 -4.15
C SER A 712 15.14 -49.92 -4.18
N LYS A 713 14.24 -49.25 -4.94
CA LYS A 713 14.16 -47.79 -4.89
C LYS A 713 13.20 -47.42 -3.79
N PRO A 714 13.64 -46.69 -2.74
CA PRO A 714 12.75 -46.24 -1.70
C PRO A 714 11.73 -45.24 -2.25
N GLY A 715 10.53 -45.22 -1.70
CA GLY A 715 9.53 -44.19 -1.88
C GLY A 715 9.87 -42.93 -1.09
N PHE A 716 8.95 -41.96 -1.10
CA PHE A 716 9.05 -40.76 -0.26
C PHE A 716 8.71 -41.15 1.19
N ILE A 717 9.24 -40.40 2.16
CA ILE A 717 8.95 -40.57 3.58
C ILE A 717 7.46 -40.36 3.89
N LEU A 718 6.92 -41.05 4.90
CA LEU A 718 5.55 -40.86 5.38
C LEU A 718 5.41 -39.53 6.13
N ALA A 719 4.24 -38.93 6.07
CA ALA A 719 3.89 -37.64 6.68
C ALA A 719 4.70 -36.44 6.14
N GLY A 720 5.50 -36.60 5.08
CA GLY A 720 6.27 -35.54 4.50
C GLY A 720 5.52 -34.73 3.44
N MET A 721 4.56 -35.33 2.75
CA MET A 721 3.76 -34.68 1.71
C MET A 721 2.46 -35.46 1.45
N GLU A 722 1.35 -34.74 1.30
CA GLU A 722 0.06 -35.30 0.88
C GLU A 722 0.09 -35.81 -0.56
N GLY A 723 -0.76 -36.75 -0.90
CA GLY A 723 -0.90 -37.30 -2.26
C GLY A 723 0.19 -38.26 -2.70
N MET A 724 1.11 -38.62 -1.82
CA MET A 724 2.19 -39.57 -2.17
C MET A 724 1.68 -41.00 -2.28
N LYS A 725 2.16 -41.70 -3.33
CA LYS A 725 1.85 -43.08 -3.60
C LYS A 725 3.12 -43.92 -3.46
N TYR A 726 2.97 -45.05 -2.80
CA TYR A 726 4.07 -46.00 -2.58
C TYR A 726 4.01 -47.17 -3.55
N ARG A 727 5.10 -47.89 -3.70
CA ARG A 727 5.22 -48.99 -4.63
C ARG A 727 5.36 -50.29 -3.88
N LYS A 728 4.69 -51.29 -4.36
CA LYS A 728 4.87 -52.67 -3.88
C LYS A 728 6.05 -53.32 -4.64
N ASN A 729 6.92 -54.00 -3.90
CA ASN A 729 7.94 -54.88 -4.42
C ASN A 729 7.61 -56.30 -3.99
N GLU A 730 7.95 -57.28 -4.81
CA GLU A 730 7.71 -58.68 -4.52
C GLU A 730 9.02 -59.51 -4.69
N PHE A 731 9.27 -60.38 -3.75
CA PHE A 731 10.37 -61.36 -3.84
C PHE A 731 9.99 -62.62 -3.10
N THR A 732 10.77 -63.69 -3.22
CA THR A 732 10.48 -64.98 -2.59
C THR A 732 11.69 -65.44 -1.76
N LEU A 733 11.45 -65.81 -0.52
CA LEU A 733 12.41 -66.46 0.36
C LEU A 733 12.36 -67.98 0.20
N ALA A 734 13.51 -68.60 0.01
CA ALA A 734 13.64 -70.05 0.13
C ALA A 734 13.84 -70.44 1.58
N PRO A 735 13.50 -71.69 1.95
CA PRO A 735 13.79 -72.16 3.30
C PRO A 735 15.26 -72.01 3.71
N GLY A 736 15.52 -71.35 4.79
CA GLY A 736 16.87 -70.99 5.26
C GLY A 736 17.31 -69.56 4.90
N ASP A 737 16.56 -68.79 4.12
CA ASP A 737 16.88 -67.41 3.79
C ASP A 737 16.57 -66.49 5.00
N GLU A 738 17.33 -65.44 5.12
CA GLU A 738 17.29 -64.49 6.22
C GLU A 738 17.16 -63.04 5.73
N ILE A 739 16.40 -62.25 6.48
CA ILE A 739 16.30 -60.78 6.28
C ILE A 739 16.77 -60.09 7.55
N TYR A 740 17.57 -59.04 7.38
CA TYR A 740 17.98 -58.14 8.46
C TYR A 740 17.58 -56.72 8.12
N LEU A 741 16.81 -56.11 8.99
CA LEU A 741 16.34 -54.73 8.95
C LEU A 741 16.98 -53.95 10.06
N TYR A 742 17.24 -52.69 9.82
CA TYR A 742 17.87 -51.81 10.79
C TYR A 742 17.50 -50.37 10.56
N THR A 743 17.48 -49.54 11.60
CA THR A 743 17.38 -48.08 11.49
C THR A 743 18.76 -47.47 11.32
N ASP A 744 18.80 -46.19 10.88
CA ASP A 744 20.05 -45.50 10.59
C ASP A 744 20.98 -45.37 11.81
N GLY A 745 20.40 -45.36 13.04
CA GLY A 745 21.21 -45.39 14.27
C GLY A 745 22.21 -46.53 14.36
N VAL A 746 22.02 -47.61 13.62
CA VAL A 746 23.01 -48.68 13.49
C VAL A 746 24.24 -48.22 12.70
N THR A 747 24.02 -47.65 11.52
CA THR A 747 25.10 -47.24 10.59
C THR A 747 25.64 -45.86 10.87
N GLU A 748 24.85 -45.01 11.54
CA GLU A 748 25.23 -43.64 11.93
C GLU A 748 25.79 -43.59 13.37
N ALA A 749 25.91 -44.72 14.03
CA ALA A 749 26.60 -44.76 15.33
C ALA A 749 28.01 -44.13 15.18
N THR A 750 28.34 -43.21 16.08
CA THR A 750 29.48 -42.30 15.93
C THR A 750 30.45 -42.42 17.08
N ASP A 751 31.74 -42.52 16.78
CA ASP A 751 32.81 -42.50 17.77
C ASP A 751 33.15 -41.07 18.26
N SER A 752 34.08 -40.95 19.20
CA SER A 752 34.53 -39.66 19.73
C SER A 752 35.24 -38.74 18.70
N GLU A 753 35.65 -39.26 17.53
CA GLU A 753 36.28 -38.55 16.44
C GLU A 753 35.27 -38.19 15.33
N ASN A 754 33.97 -38.50 15.53
CA ASN A 754 32.88 -38.35 14.56
C ASN A 754 33.01 -39.24 13.31
N ASN A 755 33.64 -40.40 13.41
CA ASN A 755 33.57 -41.39 12.35
C ASN A 755 32.27 -42.19 12.52
N LEU A 756 31.63 -42.53 11.39
CA LEU A 756 30.43 -43.38 11.38
C LEU A 756 30.79 -44.84 11.37
N TYR A 757 29.97 -45.66 12.03
CA TYR A 757 30.07 -47.13 12.02
C TYR A 757 29.98 -47.66 10.58
N GLY A 758 29.00 -47.20 9.83
CA GLY A 758 28.89 -47.42 8.39
C GLY A 758 28.33 -48.75 7.92
N GLU A 759 27.80 -48.72 6.70
CA GLU A 759 27.18 -49.89 6.03
C GLU A 759 28.18 -51.02 5.74
N GLU A 760 29.41 -50.67 5.41
CA GLU A 760 30.46 -51.66 5.04
C GLU A 760 30.84 -52.51 6.26
N ARG A 761 30.97 -51.89 7.44
CA ARG A 761 31.29 -52.57 8.69
C ARG A 761 30.15 -53.48 9.12
N LEU A 762 28.91 -53.00 9.07
CA LEU A 762 27.72 -53.78 9.36
C LEU A 762 27.67 -55.04 8.47
N LEU A 763 27.83 -54.87 7.16
CA LEU A 763 27.79 -55.96 6.19
C LEU A 763 28.91 -56.97 6.45
N ALA A 764 30.13 -56.52 6.71
CA ALA A 764 31.28 -57.40 7.03
C ALA A 764 31.04 -58.21 8.30
N LEU A 765 30.49 -57.57 9.35
CA LEU A 765 30.17 -58.21 10.60
C LEU A 765 29.09 -59.28 10.40
N LEU A 766 27.95 -58.93 9.78
CA LEU A 766 26.90 -59.90 9.50
C LEU A 766 27.37 -61.10 8.68
N ASN A 767 28.25 -60.87 7.73
CA ASN A 767 28.84 -61.96 6.93
C ASN A 767 29.89 -62.82 7.66
N SER A 768 30.42 -62.34 8.73
CA SER A 768 31.29 -63.15 9.62
C SER A 768 30.53 -64.13 10.53
N MET A 769 29.22 -63.91 10.65
CA MET A 769 28.32 -64.66 11.53
C MET A 769 27.53 -65.68 10.71
N SER A 770 27.70 -66.95 10.97
CA SER A 770 26.94 -68.06 10.35
C SER A 770 26.40 -68.99 11.39
N GLY A 771 25.13 -69.41 11.23
CA GLY A 771 24.50 -70.46 12.12
C GLY A 771 24.08 -69.92 13.48
N LEU A 772 24.08 -68.60 13.70
CA LEU A 772 23.58 -67.89 14.87
C LEU A 772 22.07 -67.66 14.78
N THR A 773 21.42 -67.54 15.92
CA THR A 773 20.02 -67.16 16.04
C THR A 773 19.87 -65.69 15.84
N GLY A 774 18.66 -65.19 15.55
CA GLY A 774 18.39 -63.75 15.37
C GLY A 774 18.78 -62.95 16.61
N GLU A 775 18.56 -63.46 17.80
CA GLU A 775 18.97 -62.85 19.08
C GLU A 775 20.49 -62.69 19.16
N GLU A 776 21.24 -63.76 18.86
CA GLU A 776 22.70 -63.72 18.90
C GLU A 776 23.27 -62.74 17.86
N ILE A 777 22.68 -62.63 16.65
CA ILE A 777 23.09 -61.68 15.60
C ILE A 777 22.86 -60.25 16.06
N CYS A 778 21.66 -59.92 16.56
CA CYS A 778 21.35 -58.54 17.00
C CYS A 778 22.22 -58.12 18.21
N ARG A 779 22.47 -59.04 19.15
CA ARG A 779 23.37 -58.81 20.31
C ARG A 779 24.82 -58.58 19.86
N ALA A 780 25.30 -59.37 18.91
CA ALA A 780 26.66 -59.21 18.38
C ALA A 780 26.85 -57.90 17.64
N VAL A 781 25.85 -57.45 16.86
CA VAL A 781 25.86 -56.14 16.20
C VAL A 781 25.88 -55.02 17.23
N LYS A 782 25.01 -55.08 18.25
CA LYS A 782 24.99 -54.08 19.33
C LYS A 782 26.32 -53.98 20.05
N ALA A 783 26.92 -55.15 20.38
CA ALA A 783 28.21 -55.21 21.08
C ALA A 783 29.36 -54.61 20.22
N ASP A 784 29.35 -54.83 18.89
CA ASP A 784 30.34 -54.23 18.01
C ASP A 784 30.14 -52.71 17.85
N ILE A 785 28.89 -52.23 17.79
CA ILE A 785 28.57 -50.81 17.83
C ILE A 785 29.07 -50.18 19.12
N ASP A 786 28.77 -50.77 20.30
CA ASP A 786 29.20 -50.25 21.59
C ASP A 786 30.73 -50.21 21.73
N ALA A 787 31.43 -51.23 21.21
CA ALA A 787 32.87 -51.22 21.16
C ALA A 787 33.47 -50.17 20.21
N PHE A 788 32.74 -49.82 19.15
CA PHE A 788 33.13 -48.77 18.20
C PHE A 788 32.89 -47.35 18.79
N VAL A 789 31.73 -47.13 19.40
CA VAL A 789 31.35 -45.84 19.97
C VAL A 789 32.19 -45.48 21.21
N GLY A 790 32.55 -46.47 22.03
CA GLY A 790 33.33 -46.24 23.24
C GLY A 790 32.61 -45.39 24.28
N ASP A 791 33.31 -44.32 24.75
CA ASP A 791 32.72 -43.37 25.74
C ASP A 791 31.83 -42.28 25.12
N ALA A 792 31.66 -42.23 23.77
CA ALA A 792 30.77 -41.27 23.15
C ALA A 792 29.29 -41.59 23.46
N PRO A 793 28.42 -40.58 23.67
CA PRO A 793 27.00 -40.86 23.88
C PRO A 793 26.37 -41.42 22.61
N GLN A 794 25.42 -42.37 22.78
CA GLN A 794 24.66 -42.93 21.68
C GLN A 794 23.98 -41.80 20.88
N PHE A 795 24.24 -41.78 19.59
CA PHE A 795 23.78 -40.64 18.71
C PHE A 795 22.30 -40.79 18.36
N ASP A 796 21.84 -41.98 17.96
CA ASP A 796 20.46 -42.27 17.62
C ASP A 796 19.93 -43.57 18.19
N ASP A 797 18.63 -43.76 18.08
CA ASP A 797 17.97 -44.99 18.47
C ASP A 797 18.50 -46.13 17.58
N ILE A 798 18.83 -47.26 18.19
CA ILE A 798 19.37 -48.43 17.49
C ILE A 798 18.30 -49.51 17.49
N THR A 799 17.67 -49.69 16.32
CA THR A 799 16.62 -50.69 16.16
C THR A 799 17.01 -51.68 15.09
N MET A 800 16.85 -52.94 15.40
CA MET A 800 17.21 -54.07 14.54
C MET A 800 16.08 -55.09 14.54
N LEU A 801 15.78 -55.65 13.36
CA LEU A 801 14.82 -56.72 13.19
C LEU A 801 15.43 -57.78 12.27
N TYR A 802 15.45 -59.02 12.74
CA TYR A 802 15.90 -60.20 12.00
C TYR A 802 14.75 -61.15 11.77
N LEU A 803 14.63 -61.67 10.57
CA LEU A 803 13.67 -62.70 10.20
C LEU A 803 14.37 -63.81 9.41
N LYS A 804 14.15 -65.07 9.79
CA LYS A 804 14.57 -66.25 9.04
C LYS A 804 13.32 -67.02 8.60
N TYR A 805 13.27 -67.36 7.34
CA TYR A 805 12.22 -68.23 6.82
C TYR A 805 12.69 -69.71 6.84
N ASN A 806 11.97 -70.57 7.52
CA ASN A 806 12.32 -71.95 7.65
C ASN A 806 11.54 -72.87 6.70
N GLY A 807 10.56 -72.33 5.99
CA GLY A 807 9.68 -73.07 5.10
C GLY A 807 8.41 -73.57 5.78
N GLY A 808 7.28 -73.47 5.03
CA GLY A 808 6.01 -74.02 5.52
C GLY A 808 6.05 -75.56 5.42
N ASP A 809 5.59 -76.24 6.50
CA ASP A 809 5.33 -77.69 6.44
C ASP A 809 4.22 -77.89 5.37
N THR A 810 4.58 -78.49 4.25
CA THR A 810 3.61 -79.05 3.30
C THR A 810 2.98 -80.27 3.97
N LYS A 811 1.92 -80.06 4.74
CA LYS A 811 1.06 -81.16 5.07
C LYS A 811 0.03 -81.41 4.01
#